data_aa8eb048c2c3a7b0b7081b93ce7ed761
#
_entry.id   aa8eb048c2c3a7b0b7081b93ce7ed761
#
_cell.length_a   1.000
_cell.length_b   1.000
_cell.length_c   1.000
_cell.angle_alpha   90.00
_cell.angle_beta   90.00
_cell.angle_gamma   90.00
#
_symmetry.space_group_name_H-M   'P 1'
#
loop_
_entity.id
_entity.type
_entity.pdbx_description
1 polymer ?
#
loop_
_entity_poly.entity_id
_entity_poly.type
_entity_poly.pdbx_seq_one_letter_code
_entity_poly.pdbx_strand_id
1 'polypeptide(L)'
;MKNSAHFGSLTPRMDHFREEILDKKPYIDATRAILATQAYKENLNQPVVLKRALMLKNILEKMPIYIEEDTLIVGNQASSNRDAPIFPEYTMKFVIDELDTFEKRDGDVFYITEKTKEDLRSIAPFWQNNNLRAKGEALLPEEVSVFMETGFFGMEGKLNAGDAHLSVNYQRLLSDGLKGYEERVKKLKGELDLCNPANIDKYHFYRAVLIVIDAVKTFASRFSKLAKEMSLNAEKKRREELLEISRICAKVPYEPASNFYEAIQSVWFVQLILQIESNGHSVSYGRFDQYMYPFYKKDIDEGFITDDEVVELLDNLWIKTTTINKVRSQAHTFSSAGSPMYQNVTIGGQTTDKKDAVNALSFLVLKSVAQTRLPQPNLTVRYHKNLDPHFFDEAIEVMKLGTGMPAFNNDEVIIPSFIEKGVKEEDAYNYSAIGCVETAVPGKWGYRCTGMSYMNFPRILLIAMNNGVDMTSQKRFVEPCGYFTKMKSFDELMNAWDKVVRKLTRMSVIVENTIDLASEREVPDILCSTLVEDCIGRAKTIKEGGAIYDFISGLQTGIANMADSLAAIKKLVFDEKKITQQELWDALIDNFESPQSQRIQSMLINEAPKYGNDIDYVDMLVVKAYDSYIDEMKKYPNTRYHRGPIGGIRYAGTSSISANVGQGYDTMATPDGRKAHTPLAEGSSPAHNSDKNGPTAVFKSVSKLPTHEITGGVLLNQKVTPQLLEKEENKMKLEMLIKTFFNRLEGYHVQYNVVSKETLIDAQKHPEKHKDLIVRVAGYSAFFNVLSKATQDDIIGRTEQSL
;
A
#
# COMPACT_ATOMS: atom_id res chain seq x y z
N MET A 1 23.01 -1.04 17.88
CA MET A 1 24.21 -1.11 16.98
C MET A 1 25.02 -2.41 17.04
N LYS A 2 24.93 -3.26 18.06
CA LYS A 2 25.73 -4.52 18.12
C LYS A 2 25.22 -5.67 17.23
N ASN A 3 23.95 -5.67 16.80
CA ASN A 3 23.36 -6.78 16.04
C ASN A 3 23.51 -6.70 14.50
N SER A 4 24.05 -5.61 13.96
CA SER A 4 24.30 -5.51 12.50
C SER A 4 25.51 -6.30 12.02
N ALA A 5 26.40 -6.71 12.93
CA ALA A 5 27.63 -7.46 12.57
C ALA A 5 27.34 -8.83 11.93
N HIS A 6 26.16 -9.41 12.19
CA HIS A 6 25.74 -10.70 11.62
C HIS A 6 25.55 -10.64 10.10
N PHE A 7 24.88 -9.57 9.62
CA PHE A 7 24.60 -9.39 8.19
C PHE A 7 25.71 -8.67 7.40
N GLY A 8 26.78 -8.22 8.07
CA GLY A 8 27.81 -7.40 7.46
C GLY A 8 27.40 -5.93 7.30
N SER A 9 28.09 -5.21 6.43
CA SER A 9 27.86 -3.79 6.13
C SER A 9 27.79 -3.56 4.63
N LEU A 10 27.20 -2.45 4.22
CA LEU A 10 27.25 -1.96 2.84
C LEU A 10 28.71 -1.85 2.36
N THR A 11 28.94 -2.02 1.06
CA THR A 11 30.19 -1.60 0.46
C THR A 11 30.36 -0.08 0.60
N PRO A 12 31.62 0.46 0.65
CA PRO A 12 31.82 1.91 0.80
C PRO A 12 31.08 2.74 -0.25
N ARG A 13 30.94 2.22 -1.47
CA ARG A 13 30.19 2.84 -2.55
C ARG A 13 28.70 2.88 -2.26
N MET A 14 28.10 1.78 -1.82
CA MET A 14 26.67 1.72 -1.51
C MET A 14 26.32 2.51 -0.25
N ASP A 15 27.20 2.58 0.73
CA ASP A 15 27.04 3.42 1.91
C ASP A 15 27.03 4.90 1.54
N HIS A 16 27.98 5.35 0.72
CA HIS A 16 28.03 6.73 0.20
C HIS A 16 26.77 7.07 -0.61
N PHE A 17 26.36 6.20 -1.53
CA PHE A 17 25.15 6.41 -2.33
C PHE A 17 23.88 6.47 -1.47
N ARG A 18 23.77 5.59 -0.45
CA ARG A 18 22.67 5.61 0.51
C ARG A 18 22.60 6.94 1.26
N GLU A 19 23.72 7.42 1.81
CA GLU A 19 23.78 8.69 2.53
C GLU A 19 23.43 9.87 1.63
N GLU A 20 23.96 9.92 0.40
CA GLU A 20 23.62 10.94 -0.59
C GLU A 20 22.09 11.01 -0.82
N ILE A 21 21.45 9.85 -1.00
CA ILE A 21 20.00 9.80 -1.20
C ILE A 21 19.22 10.24 0.04
N LEU A 22 19.65 9.86 1.25
CA LEU A 22 18.95 10.21 2.48
C LEU A 22 19.08 11.70 2.84
N ASP A 23 20.21 12.31 2.57
CA ASP A 23 20.43 13.75 2.81
C ASP A 23 19.76 14.65 1.77
N LYS A 24 19.33 14.07 0.63
CA LYS A 24 18.68 14.82 -0.45
C LYS A 24 17.30 15.33 -0.03
N LYS A 25 17.07 16.63 -0.12
CA LYS A 25 15.74 17.22 0.06
C LYS A 25 14.83 16.88 -1.10
N PRO A 26 13.57 16.46 -0.88
CA PRO A 26 12.63 16.18 -1.94
C PRO A 26 12.04 17.49 -2.52
N TYR A 27 12.30 17.76 -3.80
CA TYR A 27 11.71 18.89 -4.51
C TYR A 27 10.53 18.42 -5.38
N ILE A 28 9.58 19.33 -5.60
CA ILE A 28 8.52 19.12 -6.59
C ILE A 28 9.11 19.40 -7.98
N ASP A 29 8.91 18.46 -8.90
CA ASP A 29 9.39 18.55 -10.29
C ASP A 29 8.20 18.70 -11.26
N ALA A 30 8.17 19.84 -12.00
CA ALA A 30 7.16 20.13 -13.00
C ALA A 30 7.42 19.46 -14.37
N THR A 31 8.60 18.90 -14.60
CA THR A 31 9.04 18.43 -15.93
C THR A 31 8.07 17.43 -16.54
N ARG A 32 7.69 16.38 -15.77
CA ARG A 32 6.70 15.39 -16.24
C ARG A 32 5.36 16.05 -16.59
N ALA A 33 4.88 16.98 -15.76
CA ALA A 33 3.60 17.65 -15.96
C ALA A 33 3.60 18.52 -17.24
N ILE A 34 4.69 19.21 -17.52
CA ILE A 34 4.87 20.00 -18.74
C ILE A 34 4.85 19.09 -19.97
N LEU A 35 5.62 18.01 -19.96
CA LEU A 35 5.69 17.05 -21.06
C LEU A 35 4.36 16.32 -21.30
N ALA A 36 3.64 15.97 -20.23
CA ALA A 36 2.30 15.41 -20.31
C ALA A 36 1.31 16.40 -20.94
N THR A 37 1.36 17.65 -20.51
CA THR A 37 0.49 18.72 -21.04
C THR A 37 0.74 18.95 -22.53
N GLN A 38 2.00 18.98 -22.94
CA GLN A 38 2.37 19.11 -24.36
C GLN A 38 1.76 17.97 -25.19
N ALA A 39 1.99 16.72 -24.77
CA ALA A 39 1.48 15.55 -25.48
C ALA A 39 -0.06 15.53 -25.57
N TYR A 40 -0.76 15.92 -24.50
CA TYR A 40 -2.22 15.99 -24.52
C TYR A 40 -2.74 17.06 -25.47
N LYS A 41 -2.14 18.26 -25.49
CA LYS A 41 -2.50 19.35 -26.41
C LYS A 41 -2.30 18.97 -27.86
N GLU A 42 -1.20 18.28 -28.20
CA GLU A 42 -0.89 17.84 -29.58
C GLU A 42 -1.81 16.71 -30.05
N ASN A 43 -2.45 15.96 -29.11
CA ASN A 43 -3.22 14.76 -29.43
C ASN A 43 -4.69 14.82 -28.95
N LEU A 44 -5.30 16.00 -28.89
CA LEU A 44 -6.67 16.20 -28.38
C LEU A 44 -7.71 15.28 -29.04
N ASN A 45 -7.58 15.04 -30.34
CA ASN A 45 -8.54 14.28 -31.15
C ASN A 45 -8.28 12.76 -31.16
N GLN A 46 -7.25 12.27 -30.43
CA GLN A 46 -6.99 10.83 -30.35
C GLN A 46 -7.84 10.17 -29.26
N PRO A 47 -8.19 8.87 -29.42
CA PRO A 47 -8.74 8.07 -28.31
C PRO A 47 -7.86 8.15 -27.06
N VAL A 48 -8.47 8.09 -25.87
CA VAL A 48 -7.74 8.24 -24.58
C VAL A 48 -6.59 7.24 -24.46
N VAL A 49 -6.78 5.99 -24.88
CA VAL A 49 -5.75 4.94 -24.88
C VAL A 49 -4.50 5.36 -25.67
N LEU A 50 -4.68 6.02 -26.83
CA LEU A 50 -3.57 6.53 -27.62
C LEU A 50 -2.97 7.80 -27.01
N LYS A 51 -3.78 8.72 -26.46
CA LYS A 51 -3.27 9.90 -25.74
C LYS A 51 -2.35 9.52 -24.60
N ARG A 52 -2.74 8.51 -23.80
CA ARG A 52 -1.93 7.98 -22.69
C ARG A 52 -0.61 7.39 -23.18
N ALA A 53 -0.64 6.58 -24.24
CA ALA A 53 0.57 6.00 -24.82
C ALA A 53 1.53 7.08 -25.36
N LEU A 54 1.00 8.07 -26.11
CA LEU A 54 1.78 9.18 -26.66
C LEU A 54 2.32 10.11 -25.56
N MET A 55 1.56 10.31 -24.48
CA MET A 55 2.03 11.04 -23.30
C MET A 55 3.25 10.34 -22.68
N LEU A 56 3.15 9.03 -22.39
CA LEU A 56 4.26 8.28 -21.82
C LEU A 56 5.48 8.31 -22.75
N LYS A 57 5.27 8.15 -24.06
CA LYS A 57 6.34 8.27 -25.08
C LYS A 57 7.02 9.64 -24.99
N ASN A 58 6.26 10.74 -24.99
CA ASN A 58 6.82 12.09 -24.92
C ASN A 58 7.63 12.32 -23.65
N ILE A 59 7.19 11.77 -22.52
CA ILE A 59 7.91 11.85 -21.24
C ILE A 59 9.22 11.07 -21.32
N LEU A 60 9.19 9.79 -21.72
CA LEU A 60 10.37 8.92 -21.74
C LEU A 60 11.43 9.35 -22.77
N GLU A 61 11.01 10.00 -23.86
CA GLU A 61 11.93 10.54 -24.87
C GLU A 61 12.59 11.85 -24.45
N LYS A 62 11.92 12.70 -23.65
CA LYS A 62 12.36 14.08 -23.41
C LYS A 62 12.75 14.41 -21.97
N MET A 63 12.32 13.63 -20.97
CA MET A 63 12.69 13.90 -19.58
C MET A 63 14.22 13.86 -19.41
N PRO A 64 14.81 14.67 -18.51
CA PRO A 64 16.22 14.57 -18.16
C PRO A 64 16.57 13.18 -17.66
N ILE A 65 17.72 12.68 -18.07
CA ILE A 65 18.30 11.43 -17.56
C ILE A 65 19.71 11.70 -17.03
N TYR A 66 20.12 10.95 -16.01
CA TYR A 66 21.45 11.02 -15.41
C TYR A 66 21.86 9.65 -14.85
N ILE A 67 23.16 9.47 -14.66
CA ILE A 67 23.76 8.30 -14.03
C ILE A 67 24.61 8.80 -12.86
N GLU A 68 24.29 8.36 -11.67
CA GLU A 68 25.01 8.69 -10.44
C GLU A 68 26.38 8.00 -10.44
N GLU A 69 27.36 8.56 -9.73
CA GLU A 69 28.73 8.08 -9.75
C GLU A 69 28.86 6.65 -9.18
N ASP A 70 28.15 6.37 -8.10
CA ASP A 70 28.25 5.11 -7.37
C ASP A 70 27.26 4.02 -7.84
N THR A 71 26.35 4.33 -8.77
CA THR A 71 25.30 3.40 -9.17
C THR A 71 25.77 2.34 -10.16
N LEU A 72 25.26 1.12 -10.01
CA LEU A 72 25.35 0.03 -10.99
C LEU A 72 24.08 -0.11 -11.80
N ILE A 73 22.93 0.27 -11.21
CA ILE A 73 21.60 0.19 -11.82
C ILE A 73 21.14 1.61 -12.18
N VAL A 74 20.74 1.83 -13.43
CA VAL A 74 20.46 3.16 -13.95
C VAL A 74 18.98 3.37 -14.27
N GLY A 75 18.55 4.61 -14.14
CA GLY A 75 17.16 5.04 -14.35
C GLY A 75 16.71 6.03 -13.27
N ASN A 76 15.98 7.07 -13.68
CA ASN A 76 15.47 8.11 -12.78
C ASN A 76 14.01 8.46 -13.10
N GLN A 77 13.24 8.83 -12.08
CA GLN A 77 11.83 9.21 -12.18
C GLN A 77 11.63 10.70 -12.50
N ALA A 78 12.53 11.54 -12.04
CA ALA A 78 12.44 12.99 -12.05
C ALA A 78 13.80 13.61 -12.38
N SER A 79 13.90 14.93 -12.42
CA SER A 79 15.14 15.66 -12.78
C SER A 79 16.28 15.48 -11.79
N SER A 80 15.99 15.07 -10.56
CA SER A 80 16.98 14.72 -9.53
C SER A 80 16.44 13.59 -8.62
N ASN A 81 17.33 12.93 -7.89
CA ASN A 81 16.97 11.90 -6.92
C ASN A 81 16.01 12.43 -5.86
N ARG A 82 14.99 11.65 -5.53
CA ARG A 82 13.89 11.96 -4.59
C ARG A 82 12.99 13.14 -5.00
N ASP A 83 13.22 13.82 -6.10
CA ASP A 83 12.27 14.80 -6.62
C ASP A 83 10.96 14.12 -7.00
N ALA A 84 9.85 14.79 -6.72
CA ALA A 84 8.52 14.23 -6.89
C ALA A 84 7.81 14.85 -8.10
N PRO A 85 7.56 14.07 -9.16
CA PRO A 85 6.88 14.55 -10.35
C PRO A 85 5.38 14.79 -10.10
N ILE A 86 4.81 15.75 -10.83
CA ILE A 86 3.37 16.03 -10.82
C ILE A 86 2.66 15.29 -11.96
N PHE A 87 1.46 14.80 -11.64
CA PHE A 87 0.58 14.03 -12.54
C PHE A 87 -0.72 14.80 -12.80
N PRO A 88 -0.73 15.79 -13.69
CA PRO A 88 -1.86 16.72 -13.84
C PRO A 88 -3.12 16.06 -14.40
N GLU A 89 -2.99 14.91 -15.07
CA GLU A 89 -4.10 14.11 -15.58
C GLU A 89 -4.96 13.46 -14.50
N TYR A 90 -4.42 13.35 -13.27
CA TYR A 90 -5.19 12.89 -12.10
C TYR A 90 -5.84 14.06 -11.38
N THR A 91 -5.07 15.11 -11.05
CA THR A 91 -5.57 16.32 -10.39
C THR A 91 -4.56 17.45 -10.45
N MET A 92 -5.04 18.67 -10.60
CA MET A 92 -4.26 19.90 -10.38
C MET A 92 -4.77 20.72 -9.20
N LYS A 93 -5.95 20.36 -8.66
CA LYS A 93 -6.60 21.18 -7.60
C LYS A 93 -5.69 21.37 -6.39
N PHE A 94 -5.35 20.29 -5.68
CA PHE A 94 -4.52 20.40 -4.47
C PHE A 94 -3.12 20.96 -4.79
N VAL A 95 -2.57 20.64 -5.97
CA VAL A 95 -1.24 21.13 -6.37
C VAL A 95 -1.21 22.66 -6.37
N ILE A 96 -2.24 23.28 -6.97
CA ILE A 96 -2.33 24.76 -7.03
C ILE A 96 -2.71 25.35 -5.67
N ASP A 97 -3.63 24.73 -4.94
CA ASP A 97 -4.09 25.19 -3.63
C ASP A 97 -2.97 25.20 -2.59
N GLU A 98 -2.00 24.27 -2.69
CA GLU A 98 -0.94 24.06 -1.71
C GLU A 98 0.46 24.56 -2.15
N LEU A 99 0.61 25.22 -3.33
CA LEU A 99 1.91 25.67 -3.85
C LEU A 99 2.76 26.48 -2.84
N ASP A 100 2.14 27.25 -1.97
CA ASP A 100 2.82 28.11 -1.00
C ASP A 100 2.88 27.51 0.41
N THR A 101 2.41 26.25 0.58
CA THR A 101 2.32 25.57 1.87
C THR A 101 3.07 24.24 1.93
N PHE A 102 3.53 23.68 0.80
CA PHE A 102 4.27 22.41 0.78
C PHE A 102 5.46 22.36 1.75
N GLU A 103 6.20 23.47 1.86
CA GLU A 103 7.35 23.57 2.77
C GLU A 103 6.98 23.79 4.25
N LYS A 104 5.70 24.06 4.54
CA LYS A 104 5.19 24.38 5.88
C LYS A 104 4.40 23.24 6.50
N ARG A 105 4.33 22.08 5.83
CA ARG A 105 3.59 20.92 6.30
C ARG A 105 4.19 20.34 7.59
N ASP A 106 3.32 19.84 8.45
CA ASP A 106 3.70 18.99 9.58
C ASP A 106 3.80 17.55 9.07
N GLY A 107 5.00 17.13 8.68
CA GLY A 107 5.27 15.86 8.00
C GLY A 107 5.12 15.93 6.47
N ASP A 108 5.77 15.00 5.77
CA ASP A 108 5.76 14.92 4.29
C ASP A 108 6.07 16.26 3.60
N VAL A 109 7.12 16.93 4.04
CA VAL A 109 7.55 18.24 3.54
C VAL A 109 8.16 18.08 2.14
N PHE A 110 7.68 18.90 1.19
CA PHE A 110 8.27 19.04 -0.13
C PHE A 110 8.75 20.47 -0.37
N TYR A 111 9.92 20.62 -0.96
CA TYR A 111 10.47 21.89 -1.36
C TYR A 111 10.03 22.26 -2.77
N ILE A 112 9.90 23.54 -3.09
CA ILE A 112 9.45 23.98 -4.41
C ILE A 112 10.13 25.32 -4.78
N THR A 113 10.64 25.42 -6.02
CA THR A 113 11.23 26.66 -6.52
C THR A 113 10.16 27.59 -7.11
N GLU A 114 10.41 28.90 -7.14
CA GLU A 114 9.48 29.86 -7.78
C GLU A 114 9.27 29.53 -9.24
N LYS A 115 10.33 29.10 -9.95
CA LYS A 115 10.22 28.63 -11.34
C LYS A 115 9.24 27.45 -11.49
N THR A 116 9.33 26.48 -10.61
CA THR A 116 8.39 25.32 -10.60
C THR A 116 6.95 25.77 -10.34
N LYS A 117 6.74 26.73 -9.44
CA LYS A 117 5.40 27.30 -9.18
C LYS A 117 4.83 28.00 -10.43
N GLU A 118 5.65 28.81 -11.12
CA GLU A 118 5.25 29.48 -12.36
C GLU A 118 4.88 28.46 -13.44
N ASP A 119 5.71 27.44 -13.64
CA ASP A 119 5.48 26.39 -14.62
C ASP A 119 4.15 25.65 -14.34
N LEU A 120 3.90 25.25 -13.10
CA LEU A 120 2.66 24.57 -12.72
C LEU A 120 1.43 25.48 -12.88
N ARG A 121 1.52 26.75 -12.50
CA ARG A 121 0.44 27.72 -12.73
C ARG A 121 0.14 27.90 -14.23
N SER A 122 1.17 27.85 -15.09
CA SER A 122 1.01 28.03 -16.56
C SER A 122 0.22 26.89 -17.21
N ILE A 123 0.33 25.68 -16.72
CA ILE A 123 -0.36 24.50 -17.29
C ILE A 123 -1.72 24.22 -16.62
N ALA A 124 -1.97 24.72 -15.42
CA ALA A 124 -3.17 24.44 -14.63
C ALA A 124 -4.50 24.74 -15.35
N PRO A 125 -4.66 25.83 -16.10
CA PRO A 125 -5.91 26.12 -16.83
C PRO A 125 -6.31 25.02 -17.82
N PHE A 126 -5.35 24.36 -18.48
CA PHE A 126 -5.63 23.25 -19.40
C PHE A 126 -6.24 22.05 -18.65
N TRP A 127 -5.77 21.78 -17.43
CA TRP A 127 -6.17 20.63 -16.63
C TRP A 127 -7.37 20.88 -15.72
N GLN A 128 -7.87 22.09 -15.60
CA GLN A 128 -8.95 22.47 -14.67
C GLN A 128 -10.16 21.52 -14.74
N ASN A 129 -10.60 21.15 -15.97
CA ASN A 129 -11.71 20.22 -16.19
C ASN A 129 -11.29 18.95 -16.97
N ASN A 130 -9.99 18.78 -17.26
CA ASN A 130 -9.46 17.70 -18.09
C ASN A 130 -8.73 16.62 -17.26
N ASN A 131 -9.03 16.49 -15.99
CA ASN A 131 -8.39 15.54 -15.10
C ASN A 131 -9.40 14.56 -14.51
N LEU A 132 -8.89 13.43 -13.98
CA LEU A 132 -9.70 12.37 -13.38
C LEU A 132 -10.56 12.90 -12.23
N ARG A 133 -10.00 13.73 -11.33
CA ARG A 133 -10.73 14.24 -10.16
C ARG A 133 -11.96 15.04 -10.57
N ALA A 134 -11.78 16.03 -11.42
CA ALA A 134 -12.88 16.90 -11.87
C ALA A 134 -13.98 16.09 -12.56
N LYS A 135 -13.60 15.13 -13.42
CA LYS A 135 -14.58 14.28 -14.12
C LYS A 135 -15.22 13.24 -13.21
N GLY A 136 -14.47 12.64 -12.30
CA GLY A 136 -15.00 11.66 -11.34
C GLY A 136 -15.99 12.28 -10.36
N GLU A 137 -15.69 13.47 -9.83
CA GLU A 137 -16.60 14.22 -8.95
C GLU A 137 -17.89 14.61 -9.68
N ALA A 138 -17.80 15.06 -10.94
CA ALA A 138 -18.96 15.43 -11.75
C ALA A 138 -19.88 14.24 -12.11
N LEU A 139 -19.39 13.01 -12.06
CA LEU A 139 -20.15 11.79 -12.34
C LEU A 139 -20.86 11.20 -11.11
N LEU A 140 -20.57 11.70 -9.90
CA LEU A 140 -21.19 11.16 -8.68
C LEU A 140 -22.70 11.39 -8.68
N PRO A 141 -23.50 10.32 -8.46
CA PRO A 141 -24.95 10.46 -8.27
C PRO A 141 -25.30 11.36 -7.07
N GLU A 142 -26.42 12.07 -7.14
CA GLU A 142 -26.89 12.97 -6.07
C GLU A 142 -27.02 12.24 -4.73
N GLU A 143 -27.42 10.95 -4.74
CA GLU A 143 -27.53 10.10 -3.54
C GLU A 143 -26.25 10.09 -2.68
N VAL A 144 -25.08 10.31 -3.26
CA VAL A 144 -23.78 10.29 -2.57
C VAL A 144 -23.04 11.62 -2.64
N SER A 145 -23.20 12.40 -3.71
CA SER A 145 -22.47 13.65 -3.92
C SER A 145 -22.72 14.68 -2.79
N VAL A 146 -23.94 14.73 -2.25
CA VAL A 146 -24.33 15.60 -1.14
C VAL A 146 -23.60 15.30 0.18
N PHE A 147 -22.97 14.14 0.29
CA PHE A 147 -22.21 13.73 1.48
C PHE A 147 -20.69 13.83 1.31
N MET A 148 -20.20 14.18 0.11
CA MET A 148 -18.74 14.23 -0.11
C MET A 148 -18.03 15.28 0.74
N GLU A 149 -18.66 16.44 0.98
CA GLU A 149 -18.11 17.50 1.84
C GLU A 149 -18.03 17.12 3.32
N THR A 150 -18.69 16.04 3.75
CA THR A 150 -18.63 15.56 5.15
C THR A 150 -17.31 14.88 5.50
N GLY A 151 -16.49 14.57 4.49
CA GLY A 151 -15.25 13.79 4.64
C GLY A 151 -15.47 12.32 5.01
N PHE A 152 -16.74 11.84 5.08
CA PHE A 152 -17.02 10.45 5.43
C PHE A 152 -16.56 9.47 4.35
N PHE A 153 -16.80 9.78 3.08
CA PHE A 153 -16.36 8.98 1.95
C PHE A 153 -15.06 9.56 1.38
N GLY A 154 -13.91 9.02 1.81
CA GLY A 154 -12.60 9.45 1.32
C GLY A 154 -12.35 9.02 -0.13
N MET A 155 -12.05 10.00 -1.02
CA MET A 155 -11.72 9.74 -2.42
C MET A 155 -10.28 10.09 -2.79
N GLU A 156 -9.54 10.68 -1.85
CA GLU A 156 -8.20 11.22 -2.08
C GLU A 156 -7.23 10.17 -2.66
N GLY A 157 -7.28 8.94 -2.13
CA GLY A 157 -6.43 7.85 -2.57
C GLY A 157 -6.60 7.47 -4.03
N LYS A 158 -7.79 7.66 -4.63
CA LYS A 158 -8.04 7.24 -6.01
C LYS A 158 -8.13 8.40 -6.99
N LEU A 159 -8.79 9.49 -6.64
CA LEU A 159 -8.91 10.65 -7.53
C LEU A 159 -7.61 11.44 -7.68
N ASN A 160 -6.79 11.52 -6.64
CA ASN A 160 -5.53 12.25 -6.66
C ASN A 160 -4.33 11.32 -6.96
N ALA A 161 -4.34 10.10 -6.44
CA ALA A 161 -3.21 9.20 -6.52
C ALA A 161 -3.30 8.18 -7.66
N GLY A 162 -4.48 8.01 -8.26
CA GLY A 162 -4.70 6.97 -9.25
C GLY A 162 -4.69 5.58 -8.63
N ASP A 163 -4.69 4.61 -9.49
CA ASP A 163 -4.76 3.22 -9.10
C ASP A 163 -3.43 2.65 -8.57
N ALA A 164 -3.49 1.60 -7.76
CA ALA A 164 -2.34 1.00 -7.11
C ALA A 164 -2.59 -0.48 -6.70
N HIS A 165 -1.70 -1.12 -5.97
CA HIS A 165 -1.83 -2.51 -5.51
C HIS A 165 -1.75 -3.55 -6.63
N LEU A 166 -0.66 -3.54 -7.37
CA LEU A 166 -0.41 -4.50 -8.44
C LEU A 166 1.04 -5.02 -8.40
N SER A 167 1.23 -6.15 -9.06
CA SER A 167 2.54 -6.64 -9.47
C SER A 167 2.39 -7.18 -10.90
N VAL A 168 3.25 -6.73 -11.80
CA VAL A 168 3.24 -7.18 -13.21
C VAL A 168 3.93 -8.55 -13.36
N ASN A 169 3.84 -9.16 -14.54
CA ASN A 169 4.48 -10.43 -14.82
C ASN A 169 5.97 -10.28 -15.12
N TYR A 170 6.78 -10.08 -14.06
CA TYR A 170 8.23 -9.99 -14.20
C TYR A 170 8.86 -11.27 -14.74
N GLN A 171 8.33 -12.45 -14.37
CA GLN A 171 8.85 -13.72 -14.87
C GLN A 171 8.80 -13.76 -16.41
N ARG A 172 7.66 -13.39 -16.99
CA ARG A 172 7.50 -13.37 -18.44
C ARG A 172 8.28 -12.24 -19.11
N LEU A 173 8.37 -11.07 -18.46
CA LEU A 173 9.22 -9.98 -18.93
C LEU A 173 10.68 -10.44 -19.10
N LEU A 174 11.21 -11.17 -18.12
CA LEU A 174 12.60 -11.62 -18.15
C LEU A 174 12.84 -12.72 -19.19
N SER A 175 11.84 -13.62 -19.42
CA SER A 175 11.97 -14.71 -20.39
C SER A 175 11.78 -14.27 -21.84
N ASP A 176 10.83 -13.38 -22.10
CA ASP A 176 10.41 -13.01 -23.46
C ASP A 176 10.95 -11.63 -23.89
N GLY A 177 11.31 -10.78 -22.95
CA GLY A 177 11.54 -9.35 -23.18
C GLY A 177 10.27 -8.64 -23.67
N LEU A 178 10.31 -7.32 -23.79
CA LEU A 178 9.22 -6.58 -24.44
C LEU A 178 9.06 -6.94 -25.92
N LYS A 179 10.11 -7.50 -26.54
CA LYS A 179 10.09 -8.03 -27.91
C LYS A 179 9.05 -9.13 -28.11
N GLY A 180 8.96 -10.08 -27.16
CA GLY A 180 7.94 -11.13 -27.25
C GLY A 180 6.51 -10.59 -27.16
N TYR A 181 6.29 -9.55 -26.33
CA TYR A 181 5.00 -8.86 -26.27
C TYR A 181 4.72 -8.10 -27.58
N GLU A 182 5.72 -7.42 -28.16
CA GLU A 182 5.60 -6.71 -29.45
C GLU A 182 5.21 -7.67 -30.59
N GLU A 183 5.89 -8.81 -30.69
CA GLU A 183 5.61 -9.83 -31.72
C GLU A 183 4.19 -10.37 -31.58
N ARG A 184 3.75 -10.69 -30.37
CA ARG A 184 2.38 -11.14 -30.09
C ARG A 184 1.34 -10.08 -30.48
N VAL A 185 1.56 -8.83 -30.12
CA VAL A 185 0.66 -7.72 -30.45
C VAL A 185 0.60 -7.47 -31.95
N LYS A 186 1.73 -7.49 -32.65
CA LYS A 186 1.78 -7.35 -34.11
C LYS A 186 0.97 -8.44 -34.81
N LYS A 187 1.09 -9.70 -34.34
CA LYS A 187 0.31 -10.81 -34.88
C LYS A 187 -1.19 -10.59 -34.67
N LEU A 188 -1.63 -10.37 -33.42
CA LEU A 188 -3.05 -10.18 -33.10
C LEU A 188 -3.65 -8.97 -33.80
N LYS A 189 -2.90 -7.87 -33.92
CA LYS A 189 -3.32 -6.66 -34.67
C LYS A 189 -3.52 -6.96 -36.17
N GLY A 190 -2.65 -7.79 -36.76
CA GLY A 190 -2.74 -8.19 -38.18
C GLY A 190 -3.92 -9.12 -38.48
N GLU A 191 -4.43 -9.82 -37.47
CA GLU A 191 -5.58 -10.73 -37.60
C GLU A 191 -6.94 -10.03 -37.42
N LEU A 192 -6.98 -8.72 -37.11
CA LEU A 192 -8.21 -7.97 -36.91
C LEU A 192 -8.93 -7.68 -38.24
N ASP A 193 -10.16 -8.13 -38.35
CA ASP A 193 -11.07 -7.60 -39.36
C ASP A 193 -11.65 -6.25 -38.90
N LEU A 194 -11.19 -5.17 -39.49
CA LEU A 194 -11.60 -3.80 -39.16
C LEU A 194 -12.99 -3.43 -39.73
N CYS A 195 -13.60 -4.30 -40.57
CA CYS A 195 -15.00 -4.15 -40.96
C CYS A 195 -15.94 -4.51 -39.78
N ASN A 196 -15.45 -5.26 -38.80
CA ASN A 196 -16.18 -5.50 -37.57
C ASN A 196 -15.95 -4.31 -36.60
N PRO A 197 -16.99 -3.51 -36.26
CA PRO A 197 -16.85 -2.33 -35.43
C PRO A 197 -16.30 -2.64 -34.03
N ALA A 198 -16.54 -3.85 -33.48
CA ALA A 198 -16.00 -4.29 -32.19
C ALA A 198 -14.46 -4.41 -32.17
N ASN A 199 -13.82 -4.40 -33.35
CA ASN A 199 -12.35 -4.50 -33.44
C ASN A 199 -11.65 -3.15 -33.52
N ILE A 200 -12.37 -2.03 -33.64
CA ILE A 200 -11.77 -0.69 -33.73
C ILE A 200 -11.04 -0.31 -32.42
N ASP A 201 -11.68 -0.51 -31.28
CA ASP A 201 -11.04 -0.24 -29.97
C ASP A 201 -9.85 -1.18 -29.72
N LYS A 202 -9.96 -2.45 -30.11
CA LYS A 202 -8.84 -3.41 -30.04
C LYS A 202 -7.64 -2.96 -30.88
N TYR A 203 -7.90 -2.43 -32.09
CA TYR A 203 -6.86 -1.89 -32.95
C TYR A 203 -6.15 -0.69 -32.30
N HIS A 204 -6.90 0.22 -31.66
CA HIS A 204 -6.32 1.35 -30.93
C HIS A 204 -5.52 0.91 -29.71
N PHE A 205 -6.00 -0.08 -28.96
CA PHE A 205 -5.25 -0.66 -27.82
C PHE A 205 -3.92 -1.26 -28.30
N TYR A 206 -3.92 -2.09 -29.34
CA TYR A 206 -2.68 -2.67 -29.87
C TYR A 206 -1.70 -1.61 -30.40
N ARG A 207 -2.20 -0.55 -31.03
CA ARG A 207 -1.35 0.60 -31.40
C ARG A 207 -0.72 1.26 -30.17
N ALA A 208 -1.50 1.47 -29.13
CA ALA A 208 -1.02 2.06 -27.88
C ALA A 208 0.09 1.21 -27.23
N VAL A 209 -0.09 -0.11 -27.18
CA VAL A 209 0.93 -1.04 -26.67
C VAL A 209 2.24 -0.93 -27.48
N LEU A 210 2.16 -0.93 -28.81
CA LEU A 210 3.36 -0.79 -29.66
C LEU A 210 4.09 0.55 -29.43
N ILE A 211 3.34 1.65 -29.26
CA ILE A 211 3.92 2.97 -28.94
C ILE A 211 4.66 2.94 -27.61
N VAL A 212 4.08 2.31 -26.59
CA VAL A 212 4.69 2.24 -25.26
C VAL A 212 5.93 1.36 -25.25
N ILE A 213 5.92 0.21 -25.92
CA ILE A 213 7.10 -0.66 -26.07
C ILE A 213 8.26 0.10 -26.74
N ASP A 214 7.99 0.82 -27.81
CA ASP A 214 8.98 1.66 -28.50
C ASP A 214 9.53 2.78 -27.59
N ALA A 215 8.68 3.40 -26.79
CA ALA A 215 9.06 4.42 -25.83
C ALA A 215 9.99 3.87 -24.71
N VAL A 216 9.69 2.69 -24.17
CA VAL A 216 10.53 2.02 -23.14
C VAL A 216 11.89 1.65 -23.74
N LYS A 217 11.91 1.10 -24.94
CA LYS A 217 13.15 0.79 -25.67
C LYS A 217 14.00 2.05 -25.89
N THR A 218 13.37 3.15 -26.29
CA THR A 218 14.05 4.45 -26.50
C THR A 218 14.63 4.96 -25.18
N PHE A 219 13.89 4.90 -24.08
CA PHE A 219 14.36 5.31 -22.76
C PHE A 219 15.61 4.52 -22.33
N ALA A 220 15.59 3.20 -22.40
CA ALA A 220 16.74 2.36 -22.10
C ALA A 220 17.95 2.68 -23.02
N SER A 221 17.71 2.88 -24.33
CA SER A 221 18.76 3.26 -25.30
C SER A 221 19.41 4.62 -24.98
N ARG A 222 18.67 5.58 -24.41
CA ARG A 222 19.21 6.86 -23.94
C ARG A 222 20.23 6.65 -22.83
N PHE A 223 19.94 5.78 -21.85
CA PHE A 223 20.90 5.42 -20.80
C PHE A 223 22.12 4.69 -21.35
N SER A 224 21.94 3.79 -22.32
CA SER A 224 23.05 3.14 -23.01
C SER A 224 24.02 4.16 -23.64
N LYS A 225 23.49 5.15 -24.34
CA LYS A 225 24.30 6.21 -24.97
C LYS A 225 25.00 7.06 -23.91
N LEU A 226 24.28 7.50 -22.88
CA LEU A 226 24.83 8.32 -21.80
C LEU A 226 25.97 7.58 -21.07
N ALA A 227 25.79 6.31 -20.71
CA ALA A 227 26.83 5.51 -20.06
C ALA A 227 28.08 5.38 -20.96
N LYS A 228 27.90 5.17 -22.25
CA LYS A 228 28.99 5.13 -23.22
C LYS A 228 29.76 6.45 -23.30
N GLU A 229 29.05 7.58 -23.33
CA GLU A 229 29.64 8.92 -23.35
C GLU A 229 30.45 9.19 -22.06
N MET A 230 29.86 8.88 -20.90
CA MET A 230 30.53 9.04 -19.60
C MET A 230 31.78 8.17 -19.48
N SER A 231 31.79 6.98 -20.07
CA SER A 231 32.93 6.06 -20.03
C SER A 231 34.20 6.65 -20.64
N LEU A 232 34.11 7.61 -21.57
CA LEU A 232 35.25 8.22 -22.25
C LEU A 232 36.17 9.00 -21.29
N ASN A 233 35.59 9.57 -20.23
CA ASN A 233 36.30 10.42 -19.25
C ASN A 233 36.44 9.74 -17.88
N ALA A 234 35.96 8.52 -17.72
CA ALA A 234 36.01 7.79 -16.45
C ALA A 234 37.35 7.06 -16.21
N GLU A 235 37.70 6.89 -14.94
CA GLU A 235 38.79 6.02 -14.53
C GLU A 235 38.53 4.55 -14.92
N LYS A 236 39.60 3.73 -14.97
CA LYS A 236 39.54 2.39 -15.55
C LYS A 236 38.39 1.54 -15.02
N LYS A 237 38.24 1.40 -13.69
CA LYS A 237 37.18 0.57 -13.08
C LYS A 237 35.79 1.10 -13.45
N ARG A 238 35.54 2.41 -13.25
CA ARG A 238 34.28 3.03 -13.57
C ARG A 238 33.96 2.99 -15.07
N ARG A 239 34.97 3.10 -15.91
CA ARG A 239 34.84 2.94 -17.37
C ARG A 239 34.34 1.56 -17.75
N GLU A 240 34.89 0.50 -17.16
CA GLU A 240 34.45 -0.87 -17.40
C GLU A 240 32.98 -1.06 -16.97
N GLU A 241 32.63 -0.55 -15.79
CA GLU A 241 31.22 -0.55 -15.29
C GLU A 241 30.28 0.20 -16.23
N LEU A 242 30.64 1.42 -16.67
CA LEU A 242 29.83 2.23 -17.58
C LEU A 242 29.64 1.58 -18.96
N LEU A 243 30.66 0.88 -19.46
CA LEU A 243 30.56 0.12 -20.72
C LEU A 243 29.64 -1.09 -20.56
N GLU A 244 29.67 -1.76 -19.39
CA GLU A 244 28.75 -2.86 -19.11
C GLU A 244 27.32 -2.34 -18.92
N ILE A 245 27.10 -1.24 -18.22
CA ILE A 245 25.78 -0.56 -18.13
C ILE A 245 25.29 -0.20 -19.53
N SER A 246 26.15 0.33 -20.38
CA SER A 246 25.80 0.65 -21.79
C SER A 246 25.34 -0.57 -22.55
N ARG A 247 26.05 -1.69 -22.43
CA ARG A 247 25.71 -2.98 -23.07
C ARG A 247 24.35 -3.50 -22.58
N ILE A 248 24.14 -3.49 -21.27
CA ILE A 248 22.92 -3.97 -20.63
C ILE A 248 21.72 -3.13 -21.09
N CYS A 249 21.82 -1.79 -21.00
CA CYS A 249 20.74 -0.88 -21.39
C CYS A 249 20.43 -0.89 -22.89
N ALA A 250 21.37 -1.31 -23.74
CA ALA A 250 21.12 -1.53 -25.16
C ALA A 250 20.24 -2.76 -25.43
N LYS A 251 20.20 -3.72 -24.49
CA LYS A 251 19.51 -5.00 -24.60
C LYS A 251 18.18 -5.02 -23.85
N VAL A 252 18.20 -4.75 -22.54
CA VAL A 252 17.03 -4.91 -21.67
C VAL A 252 16.35 -3.56 -21.40
N PRO A 253 15.01 -3.54 -21.18
CA PRO A 253 14.07 -4.67 -21.06
C PRO A 253 13.47 -5.13 -22.41
N TYR A 254 14.00 -4.68 -23.54
CA TYR A 254 13.44 -5.02 -24.86
C TYR A 254 13.72 -6.49 -25.25
N GLU A 255 14.98 -6.94 -25.20
CA GLU A 255 15.34 -8.36 -25.36
C GLU A 255 15.25 -9.12 -24.04
N PRO A 256 15.11 -10.46 -24.05
CA PRO A 256 15.18 -11.29 -22.85
C PRO A 256 16.49 -11.09 -22.06
N ALA A 257 16.40 -11.17 -20.73
CA ALA A 257 17.57 -11.19 -19.86
C ALA A 257 18.31 -12.53 -19.99
N SER A 258 19.65 -12.52 -19.91
CA SER A 258 20.49 -13.71 -20.01
C SER A 258 21.27 -14.01 -18.73
N ASN A 259 21.43 -13.03 -17.84
CA ASN A 259 22.16 -13.12 -16.58
C ASN A 259 21.48 -12.28 -15.50
N PHE A 260 21.98 -12.38 -14.26
CA PHE A 260 21.38 -11.72 -13.10
C PHE A 260 21.41 -10.18 -13.20
N TYR A 261 22.51 -9.60 -13.71
CA TYR A 261 22.63 -8.15 -13.84
C TYR A 261 21.65 -7.59 -14.90
N GLU A 262 21.51 -8.24 -16.05
CA GLU A 262 20.51 -7.90 -17.04
C GLU A 262 19.08 -8.02 -16.48
N ALA A 263 18.82 -9.07 -15.70
CA ALA A 263 17.51 -9.30 -15.09
C ALA A 263 17.14 -8.20 -14.10
N ILE A 264 18.05 -7.82 -13.19
CA ILE A 264 17.78 -6.79 -12.18
C ILE A 264 17.60 -5.40 -12.83
N GLN A 265 18.39 -5.05 -13.85
CA GLN A 265 18.24 -3.80 -14.59
C GLN A 265 16.90 -3.78 -15.37
N SER A 266 16.48 -4.91 -15.94
CA SER A 266 15.19 -5.05 -16.64
C SER A 266 14.02 -4.84 -15.68
N VAL A 267 14.05 -5.49 -14.52
CA VAL A 267 13.05 -5.33 -13.45
C VAL A 267 12.99 -3.88 -13.00
N TRP A 268 14.14 -3.24 -12.76
CA TRP A 268 14.18 -1.84 -12.32
C TRP A 268 13.60 -0.88 -13.36
N PHE A 269 13.97 -0.99 -14.65
CA PHE A 269 13.41 -0.12 -15.68
C PHE A 269 11.89 -0.22 -15.76
N VAL A 270 11.34 -1.42 -15.69
CA VAL A 270 9.89 -1.60 -15.74
C VAL A 270 9.23 -1.07 -14.46
N GLN A 271 9.75 -1.38 -13.28
CA GLN A 271 9.27 -0.85 -11.99
C GLN A 271 9.25 0.69 -12.00
N LEU A 272 10.33 1.31 -12.45
CA LEU A 272 10.46 2.75 -12.57
C LEU A 272 9.44 3.36 -13.55
N ILE A 273 9.29 2.77 -14.74
CA ILE A 273 8.43 3.34 -15.78
C ILE A 273 6.95 3.19 -15.40
N LEU A 274 6.56 2.11 -14.71
CA LEU A 274 5.22 1.99 -14.13
C LEU A 274 4.93 3.15 -13.14
N GLN A 275 5.94 3.59 -12.38
CA GLN A 275 5.82 4.75 -11.48
C GLN A 275 5.80 6.09 -12.22
N ILE A 276 6.32 6.17 -13.45
CA ILE A 276 6.24 7.34 -14.33
C ILE A 276 4.90 7.37 -15.08
N GLU A 277 4.37 6.22 -15.47
CA GLU A 277 3.09 6.09 -16.19
C GLU A 277 1.90 6.54 -15.35
N SER A 278 1.85 6.11 -14.08
CA SER A 278 0.71 6.31 -13.17
C SER A 278 1.12 7.01 -11.88
N ASN A 279 0.24 7.87 -11.34
CA ASN A 279 0.41 8.44 -10.00
C ASN A 279 0.04 7.45 -8.86
N GLY A 280 -0.20 6.18 -9.18
CA GLY A 280 -0.51 5.13 -8.22
C GLY A 280 0.64 4.84 -7.26
N HIS A 281 0.38 4.01 -6.28
CA HIS A 281 1.34 3.50 -5.30
C HIS A 281 1.21 1.97 -5.19
N SER A 282 2.00 1.30 -4.33
CA SER A 282 1.88 -0.16 -4.12
C SER A 282 2.13 -1.00 -5.38
N VAL A 283 2.91 -0.46 -6.33
CA VAL A 283 3.45 -1.25 -7.44
C VAL A 283 4.58 -2.09 -6.86
N SER A 284 4.36 -3.39 -6.76
CA SER A 284 5.18 -4.31 -5.99
C SER A 284 5.99 -5.25 -6.87
N TYR A 285 7.12 -5.72 -6.36
CA TYR A 285 8.03 -6.62 -7.09
C TYR A 285 7.50 -8.07 -7.17
N GLY A 286 6.50 -8.43 -6.35
CA GLY A 286 5.99 -9.79 -6.31
C GLY A 286 6.96 -10.77 -5.64
N ARG A 287 6.95 -12.03 -6.08
CA ARG A 287 7.81 -13.11 -5.56
C ARG A 287 9.23 -13.01 -6.13
N PHE A 288 9.96 -12.01 -5.69
CA PHE A 288 11.26 -11.61 -6.24
C PHE A 288 12.28 -12.75 -6.23
N ASP A 289 12.40 -13.47 -5.13
CA ASP A 289 13.31 -14.59 -4.97
C ASP A 289 13.00 -15.79 -5.88
N GLN A 290 11.79 -15.87 -6.44
CA GLN A 290 11.39 -16.98 -7.31
C GLN A 290 11.74 -16.69 -8.77
N TYR A 291 11.33 -15.54 -9.31
CA TYR A 291 11.57 -15.24 -10.73
C TYR A 291 13.02 -14.78 -11.01
N MET A 292 13.75 -14.28 -10.01
CA MET A 292 15.17 -13.92 -10.14
C MET A 292 16.11 -15.10 -9.92
N TYR A 293 15.68 -16.15 -9.17
CA TYR A 293 16.53 -17.28 -8.80
C TYR A 293 17.18 -18.03 -9.97
N PRO A 294 16.48 -18.29 -11.10
CA PRO A 294 17.10 -18.97 -12.24
C PRO A 294 18.33 -18.23 -12.80
N PHE A 295 18.30 -16.90 -12.83
CA PHE A 295 19.42 -16.08 -13.30
C PHE A 295 20.58 -16.08 -12.29
N TYR A 296 20.26 -15.91 -11.00
CA TYR A 296 21.23 -16.02 -9.92
C TYR A 296 21.94 -17.37 -9.93
N LYS A 297 21.16 -18.46 -9.91
CA LYS A 297 21.71 -19.82 -9.85
C LYS A 297 22.60 -20.13 -11.05
N LYS A 298 22.19 -19.75 -12.25
CA LYS A 298 23.00 -19.93 -13.45
C LYS A 298 24.34 -19.21 -13.33
N ASP A 299 24.33 -17.93 -12.98
CA ASP A 299 25.55 -17.11 -12.93
C ASP A 299 26.51 -17.54 -11.82
N ILE A 300 25.99 -18.00 -10.67
CA ILE A 300 26.78 -18.59 -9.58
C ILE A 300 27.41 -19.94 -10.02
N ASP A 301 26.61 -20.83 -10.61
CA ASP A 301 27.07 -22.15 -11.06
C ASP A 301 28.13 -22.03 -12.17
N GLU A 302 28.04 -21.02 -13.02
CA GLU A 302 29.02 -20.72 -14.09
C GLU A 302 30.21 -19.85 -13.62
N GLY A 303 30.18 -19.36 -12.37
CA GLY A 303 31.22 -18.53 -11.78
C GLY A 303 31.31 -17.11 -12.34
N PHE A 304 30.21 -16.59 -12.91
CA PHE A 304 30.15 -15.23 -13.46
C PHE A 304 29.88 -14.15 -12.42
N ILE A 305 29.31 -14.48 -11.28
CA ILE A 305 29.00 -13.56 -10.19
C ILE A 305 29.20 -14.26 -8.84
N THR A 306 29.52 -13.49 -7.81
CA THR A 306 29.63 -13.94 -6.42
C THR A 306 28.40 -13.48 -5.61
N ASP A 307 28.14 -14.11 -4.46
CA ASP A 307 27.07 -13.69 -3.54
C ASP A 307 27.22 -12.23 -3.08
N ASP A 308 28.46 -11.77 -2.85
CA ASP A 308 28.69 -10.38 -2.43
C ASP A 308 28.38 -9.37 -3.55
N GLU A 309 28.68 -9.70 -4.81
CA GLU A 309 28.28 -8.89 -5.96
C GLU A 309 26.77 -8.88 -6.18
N VAL A 310 26.08 -10.01 -5.94
CA VAL A 310 24.61 -10.09 -5.96
C VAL A 310 24.03 -9.19 -4.86
N VAL A 311 24.56 -9.23 -3.64
CA VAL A 311 24.12 -8.38 -2.53
C VAL A 311 24.35 -6.90 -2.88
N GLU A 312 25.48 -6.51 -3.47
CA GLU A 312 25.73 -5.12 -3.89
C GLU A 312 24.72 -4.64 -4.95
N LEU A 313 24.36 -5.49 -5.90
CA LEU A 313 23.29 -5.19 -6.88
C LEU A 313 21.91 -5.05 -6.23
N LEU A 314 21.59 -5.89 -5.23
CA LEU A 314 20.37 -5.78 -4.46
C LEU A 314 20.34 -4.50 -3.62
N ASP A 315 21.43 -4.16 -2.95
CA ASP A 315 21.58 -2.91 -2.18
C ASP A 315 21.36 -1.70 -3.08
N ASN A 316 21.95 -1.70 -4.27
CA ASN A 316 21.75 -0.65 -5.26
C ASN A 316 20.28 -0.56 -5.69
N LEU A 317 19.60 -1.70 -5.94
CA LEU A 317 18.18 -1.73 -6.29
C LEU A 317 17.30 -1.14 -5.17
N TRP A 318 17.57 -1.45 -3.90
CA TRP A 318 16.76 -0.94 -2.79
C TRP A 318 16.99 0.55 -2.55
N ILE A 319 18.23 1.03 -2.71
CA ILE A 319 18.53 2.47 -2.67
C ILE A 319 17.79 3.19 -3.81
N LYS A 320 17.86 2.67 -5.04
CA LYS A 320 17.11 3.21 -6.19
C LYS A 320 15.60 3.17 -5.97
N THR A 321 15.07 2.10 -5.37
CA THR A 321 13.64 1.99 -5.00
C THR A 321 13.20 3.10 -4.05
N THR A 322 14.09 3.53 -3.15
CA THR A 322 13.84 4.63 -2.20
C THR A 322 13.88 6.01 -2.87
N THR A 323 14.46 6.15 -4.07
CA THR A 323 14.42 7.41 -4.82
C THR A 323 13.06 7.74 -5.42
N ILE A 324 12.17 6.76 -5.56
CA ILE A 324 10.81 6.95 -6.07
C ILE A 324 10.00 7.77 -5.07
N ASN A 325 9.42 8.87 -5.55
CA ASN A 325 8.64 9.78 -4.72
C ASN A 325 7.45 10.34 -5.49
N LYS A 326 6.37 10.71 -4.79
CA LYS A 326 5.16 11.28 -5.38
C LYS A 326 4.51 12.28 -4.42
N VAL A 327 4.09 13.41 -4.95
CA VAL A 327 3.36 14.42 -4.16
C VAL A 327 1.93 13.96 -3.90
N ARG A 328 1.48 14.09 -2.67
CA ARG A 328 0.09 13.88 -2.23
C ARG A 328 -0.46 15.16 -1.64
N SER A 329 -1.79 15.32 -1.63
CA SER A 329 -2.43 16.42 -0.89
C SER A 329 -2.16 16.30 0.62
N GLN A 330 -2.17 17.40 1.35
CA GLN A 330 -2.05 17.39 2.81
C GLN A 330 -3.15 16.53 3.45
N ALA A 331 -4.37 16.58 2.92
CA ALA A 331 -5.48 15.72 3.36
C ALA A 331 -5.17 14.22 3.19
N HIS A 332 -4.51 13.83 2.08
CA HIS A 332 -4.08 12.45 1.87
C HIS A 332 -2.97 12.03 2.85
N THR A 333 -2.03 12.91 3.19
CA THR A 333 -0.93 12.59 4.10
C THR A 333 -1.39 12.30 5.53
N PHE A 334 -2.54 12.81 5.96
CA PHE A 334 -3.17 12.39 7.22
C PHE A 334 -3.53 10.89 7.25
N SER A 335 -3.83 10.30 6.10
CA SER A 335 -4.17 8.88 5.98
C SER A 335 -3.02 8.01 5.45
N SER A 336 -1.92 8.63 4.98
CA SER A 336 -0.78 7.95 4.33
C SER A 336 0.51 8.73 4.63
N ALA A 337 0.85 8.83 5.93
CA ALA A 337 1.97 9.62 6.42
C ALA A 337 3.33 8.98 6.06
N GLY A 338 4.36 9.81 5.80
CA GLY A 338 5.73 9.37 5.51
C GLY A 338 6.00 9.19 4.02
N SER A 339 5.17 9.74 3.14
CA SER A 339 5.27 9.64 1.66
C SER A 339 5.52 8.21 1.15
N PRO A 340 4.85 7.18 1.68
CA PRO A 340 5.17 5.81 1.36
C PRO A 340 4.77 5.46 -0.06
N MET A 341 5.64 4.70 -0.75
CA MET A 341 5.35 4.13 -2.07
C MET A 341 4.84 2.69 -2.00
N TYR A 342 4.90 2.05 -0.83
CA TYR A 342 4.40 0.70 -0.55
C TYR A 342 4.87 -0.36 -1.56
N GLN A 343 6.11 -0.27 -2.01
CA GLN A 343 6.70 -1.22 -2.96
C GLN A 343 7.09 -2.49 -2.20
N ASN A 344 6.33 -3.57 -2.37
CA ASN A 344 6.53 -4.80 -1.62
C ASN A 344 7.42 -5.80 -2.38
N VAL A 345 8.31 -6.45 -1.66
CA VAL A 345 9.09 -7.63 -2.08
C VAL A 345 8.61 -8.80 -1.23
N THR A 346 8.21 -9.89 -1.87
CA THR A 346 7.76 -11.11 -1.19
C THR A 346 8.75 -12.24 -1.44
N ILE A 347 9.15 -12.93 -0.38
CA ILE A 347 10.10 -14.06 -0.41
C ILE A 347 9.56 -15.28 0.36
N GLY A 348 10.11 -16.46 0.06
CA GLY A 348 9.72 -17.72 0.69
C GLY A 348 8.35 -18.23 0.23
N GLY A 349 7.60 -18.85 1.14
CA GLY A 349 6.30 -19.47 0.86
C GLY A 349 6.41 -20.83 0.20
N GLN A 350 5.33 -21.27 -0.44
CA GLN A 350 5.24 -22.61 -1.05
C GLN A 350 5.27 -22.56 -2.57
N THR A 351 5.77 -23.63 -3.17
CA THR A 351 5.60 -23.97 -4.58
C THR A 351 4.23 -24.63 -4.79
N THR A 352 3.80 -24.79 -6.06
CA THR A 352 2.53 -25.44 -6.40
C THR A 352 2.46 -26.93 -6.01
N ASP A 353 3.62 -27.61 -5.88
CA ASP A 353 3.73 -28.96 -5.36
C ASP A 353 3.87 -29.02 -3.82
N LYS A 354 3.55 -27.91 -3.14
CA LYS A 354 3.47 -27.77 -1.67
C LYS A 354 4.81 -27.96 -0.95
N LYS A 355 5.92 -27.73 -1.66
CA LYS A 355 7.26 -27.71 -1.07
C LYS A 355 7.63 -26.31 -0.63
N ASP A 356 8.59 -26.25 0.27
CA ASP A 356 9.22 -24.98 0.62
C ASP A 356 9.89 -24.34 -0.59
N ALA A 357 9.61 -23.06 -0.83
CA ALA A 357 10.13 -22.30 -1.96
C ALA A 357 11.36 -21.44 -1.58
N VAL A 358 11.80 -21.49 -0.33
CA VAL A 358 13.03 -20.82 0.12
C VAL A 358 14.23 -21.32 -0.69
N ASN A 359 15.06 -20.39 -1.13
CA ASN A 359 16.28 -20.67 -1.89
C ASN A 359 17.42 -19.71 -1.46
N ALA A 360 18.62 -19.90 -2.00
CA ALA A 360 19.77 -19.11 -1.61
C ALA A 360 19.56 -17.60 -1.80
N LEU A 361 18.86 -17.18 -2.87
CA LEU A 361 18.56 -15.77 -3.09
C LEU A 361 17.60 -15.18 -2.03
N SER A 362 16.72 -16.01 -1.43
CA SER A 362 15.86 -15.58 -0.32
C SER A 362 16.70 -15.07 0.87
N PHE A 363 17.78 -15.75 1.20
CA PHE A 363 18.74 -15.33 2.26
C PHE A 363 19.51 -14.06 1.87
N LEU A 364 19.94 -13.93 0.61
CA LEU A 364 20.64 -12.73 0.15
C LEU A 364 19.73 -11.49 0.14
N VAL A 365 18.45 -11.64 -0.14
CA VAL A 365 17.46 -10.55 0.00
C VAL A 365 17.32 -10.12 1.46
N LEU A 366 17.25 -11.07 2.42
CA LEU A 366 17.25 -10.74 3.85
C LEU A 366 18.53 -9.98 4.25
N LYS A 367 19.70 -10.47 3.83
CA LYS A 367 21.01 -9.83 4.09
C LYS A 367 21.03 -8.39 3.57
N SER A 368 20.64 -8.17 2.32
CA SER A 368 20.64 -6.85 1.69
C SER A 368 19.69 -5.86 2.37
N VAL A 369 18.47 -6.29 2.69
CA VAL A 369 17.52 -5.43 3.44
C VAL A 369 18.04 -5.08 4.83
N ALA A 370 18.72 -6.02 5.50
CA ALA A 370 19.35 -5.80 6.80
C ALA A 370 20.51 -4.80 6.73
N GLN A 371 21.28 -4.79 5.64
CA GLN A 371 22.41 -3.88 5.43
C GLN A 371 21.95 -2.47 5.05
N THR A 372 21.00 -2.36 4.10
CA THR A 372 20.55 -1.06 3.58
C THR A 372 19.74 -0.26 4.59
N ARG A 373 18.94 -0.91 5.44
CA ARG A 373 18.11 -0.26 6.48
C ARG A 373 17.33 0.93 5.93
N LEU A 374 16.50 0.67 4.96
CA LEU A 374 15.65 1.67 4.28
C LEU A 374 14.16 1.36 4.53
N PRO A 375 13.25 2.34 4.48
CA PRO A 375 11.82 2.09 4.63
C PRO A 375 11.20 1.40 3.40
N GLN A 376 11.92 1.36 2.27
CA GLN A 376 11.55 0.70 1.03
C GLN A 376 12.70 -0.19 0.52
N PRO A 377 12.38 -1.34 -0.10
CA PRO A 377 11.03 -1.91 -0.28
C PRO A 377 10.46 -2.45 1.02
N ASN A 378 9.12 -2.56 1.11
CA ASN A 378 8.50 -3.39 2.13
C ASN A 378 8.89 -4.84 1.91
N LEU A 379 9.36 -5.53 2.94
CA LEU A 379 9.69 -6.94 2.87
C LEU A 379 8.62 -7.79 3.56
N THR A 380 8.13 -8.80 2.85
CA THR A 380 7.19 -9.80 3.36
C THR A 380 7.76 -11.20 3.22
N VAL A 381 7.77 -11.95 4.31
CA VAL A 381 8.06 -13.38 4.34
C VAL A 381 6.75 -14.15 4.34
N ARG A 382 6.57 -15.06 3.39
CA ARG A 382 5.45 -16.01 3.39
C ARG A 382 5.80 -17.21 4.27
N TYR A 383 5.02 -17.37 5.33
CA TYR A 383 5.15 -18.47 6.28
C TYR A 383 4.24 -19.64 5.91
N HIS A 384 4.72 -20.86 6.06
CA HIS A 384 3.95 -22.11 6.05
C HIS A 384 4.54 -23.11 7.05
N LYS A 385 3.78 -24.13 7.41
CA LYS A 385 4.17 -25.08 8.48
C LYS A 385 5.49 -25.82 8.25
N ASN A 386 5.90 -25.98 6.98
CA ASN A 386 7.14 -26.67 6.58
C ASN A 386 8.24 -25.69 6.14
N LEU A 387 8.13 -24.41 6.47
CA LEU A 387 9.16 -23.40 6.17
C LEU A 387 10.48 -23.78 6.80
N ASP A 388 11.60 -23.59 6.08
CA ASP A 388 12.95 -23.81 6.59
C ASP A 388 13.14 -23.08 7.93
N PRO A 389 13.38 -23.80 9.03
CA PRO A 389 13.57 -23.19 10.33
C PRO A 389 14.72 -22.18 10.39
N HIS A 390 15.80 -22.42 9.63
CA HIS A 390 16.95 -21.52 9.58
C HIS A 390 16.58 -20.20 8.87
N PHE A 391 15.84 -20.29 7.76
CA PHE A 391 15.33 -19.09 7.09
C PHE A 391 14.39 -18.27 7.98
N PHE A 392 13.53 -18.95 8.73
CA PHE A 392 12.62 -18.26 9.66
C PHE A 392 13.38 -17.56 10.79
N ASP A 393 14.40 -18.22 11.35
CA ASP A 393 15.29 -17.63 12.36
C ASP A 393 16.01 -16.38 11.82
N GLU A 394 16.59 -16.45 10.60
CA GLU A 394 17.22 -15.30 9.95
C GLU A 394 16.23 -14.15 9.72
N ALA A 395 14.99 -14.44 9.33
CA ALA A 395 13.96 -13.42 9.16
C ALA A 395 13.63 -12.71 10.50
N ILE A 396 13.64 -13.44 11.62
CA ILE A 396 13.50 -12.85 12.97
C ILE A 396 14.73 -12.00 13.34
N GLU A 397 15.95 -12.43 12.99
CA GLU A 397 17.15 -11.60 13.19
C GLU A 397 17.08 -10.27 12.43
N VAL A 398 16.59 -10.28 11.17
CA VAL A 398 16.34 -9.02 10.43
C VAL A 398 15.30 -8.15 11.13
N MET A 399 14.20 -8.73 11.60
CA MET A 399 13.14 -8.01 12.33
C MET A 399 13.68 -7.32 13.60
N LYS A 400 14.61 -7.94 14.32
CA LYS A 400 15.28 -7.38 15.52
C LYS A 400 16.05 -6.09 15.24
N LEU A 401 16.42 -5.81 13.99
CA LEU A 401 17.10 -4.56 13.63
C LEU A 401 16.23 -3.31 13.77
N GLY A 402 14.91 -3.49 13.97
CA GLY A 402 14.00 -2.39 14.27
C GLY A 402 13.51 -1.61 13.06
N THR A 403 13.69 -2.12 11.85
CA THR A 403 13.18 -1.48 10.61
C THR A 403 11.68 -1.75 10.38
N GLY A 404 11.04 -2.54 11.25
CA GLY A 404 9.65 -2.97 11.06
C GLY A 404 9.45 -4.03 9.97
N MET A 405 10.51 -4.65 9.52
CA MET A 405 10.53 -5.67 8.45
C MET A 405 11.35 -6.88 8.85
N PRO A 406 11.04 -8.08 8.31
CA PRO A 406 9.90 -8.40 7.46
C PRO A 406 8.56 -8.44 8.20
N ALA A 407 7.46 -8.30 7.44
CA ALA A 407 6.13 -8.74 7.86
C ALA A 407 5.97 -10.23 7.52
N PHE A 408 5.07 -10.94 8.23
CA PHE A 408 4.83 -12.35 8.00
C PHE A 408 3.38 -12.59 7.53
N ASN A 409 3.22 -13.30 6.42
CA ASN A 409 1.93 -13.73 5.87
C ASN A 409 1.79 -15.24 5.96
N ASN A 410 0.59 -15.73 6.29
CA ASN A 410 0.30 -17.14 6.51
C ASN A 410 -0.29 -17.82 5.25
N ASP A 411 0.48 -18.65 4.58
CA ASP A 411 0.05 -19.43 3.42
C ASP A 411 -1.13 -20.36 3.74
N GLU A 412 -1.20 -20.90 4.95
CA GLU A 412 -2.24 -21.86 5.37
C GLU A 412 -3.65 -21.23 5.41
N VAL A 413 -3.74 -19.90 5.46
CA VAL A 413 -5.02 -19.16 5.42
C VAL A 413 -5.24 -18.48 4.07
N ILE A 414 -4.19 -17.86 3.51
CA ILE A 414 -4.32 -17.00 2.32
C ILE A 414 -4.59 -17.85 1.07
N ILE A 415 -3.88 -18.97 0.90
CA ILE A 415 -4.05 -19.84 -0.27
C ILE A 415 -5.47 -20.43 -0.32
N PRO A 416 -6.00 -21.07 0.75
CA PRO A 416 -7.39 -21.56 0.74
C PRO A 416 -8.42 -20.44 0.49
N SER A 417 -8.24 -19.28 1.11
CA SER A 417 -9.14 -18.12 0.92
C SER A 417 -9.23 -17.69 -0.55
N PHE A 418 -8.12 -17.72 -1.29
CA PHE A 418 -8.10 -17.43 -2.72
C PHE A 418 -8.80 -18.51 -3.56
N ILE A 419 -8.55 -19.78 -3.24
CA ILE A 419 -9.18 -20.92 -3.95
C ILE A 419 -10.69 -20.87 -3.76
N GLU A 420 -11.19 -20.60 -2.55
CA GLU A 420 -12.62 -20.44 -2.25
C GLU A 420 -13.29 -19.33 -3.08
N LYS A 421 -12.53 -18.30 -3.47
CA LYS A 421 -13.00 -17.20 -4.31
C LYS A 421 -12.82 -17.45 -5.81
N GLY A 422 -12.41 -18.67 -6.21
CA GLY A 422 -12.30 -19.10 -7.59
C GLY A 422 -10.95 -18.82 -8.26
N VAL A 423 -9.93 -18.42 -7.49
CA VAL A 423 -8.55 -18.38 -7.99
C VAL A 423 -8.07 -19.80 -8.19
N LYS A 424 -7.46 -20.10 -9.34
CA LYS A 424 -6.90 -21.43 -9.61
C LYS A 424 -5.84 -21.80 -8.59
N GLU A 425 -5.77 -23.06 -8.18
CA GLU A 425 -4.83 -23.54 -7.15
C GLU A 425 -3.39 -23.14 -7.48
N GLU A 426 -2.92 -23.36 -8.70
CA GLU A 426 -1.57 -22.99 -9.14
C GLU A 426 -1.26 -21.50 -8.97
N ASP A 427 -2.24 -20.64 -9.22
CA ASP A 427 -2.12 -19.20 -9.10
C ASP A 427 -2.21 -18.75 -7.65
N ALA A 428 -3.05 -19.40 -6.83
CA ALA A 428 -3.15 -19.14 -5.42
C ALA A 428 -1.82 -19.41 -4.69
N TYR A 429 -1.10 -20.48 -5.04
CA TYR A 429 0.26 -20.73 -4.53
C TYR A 429 1.29 -19.69 -4.98
N ASN A 430 1.03 -18.95 -6.08
CA ASN A 430 1.92 -17.90 -6.57
C ASN A 430 1.54 -16.49 -6.05
N TYR A 431 0.70 -16.36 -5.04
CA TYR A 431 0.37 -15.05 -4.50
C TYR A 431 1.59 -14.31 -3.94
N SER A 432 1.54 -13.00 -3.95
CA SER A 432 2.47 -12.12 -3.24
C SER A 432 1.72 -11.05 -2.46
N ALA A 433 2.37 -10.47 -1.47
CA ALA A 433 1.91 -9.23 -0.88
C ALA A 433 2.07 -8.07 -1.88
N ILE A 434 1.10 -7.18 -1.89
CA ILE A 434 1.09 -5.96 -2.68
C ILE A 434 0.76 -4.77 -1.79
N GLY A 435 1.62 -3.78 -1.78
CA GLY A 435 1.41 -2.65 -0.87
C GLY A 435 1.69 -3.00 0.58
N CYS A 436 0.66 -3.02 1.41
CA CYS A 436 0.77 -3.22 2.86
C CYS A 436 0.67 -4.69 3.26
N VAL A 437 -0.58 -5.19 3.37
CA VAL A 437 -0.92 -6.58 3.73
C VAL A 437 -1.84 -7.23 2.71
N GLU A 438 -2.26 -6.46 1.73
CA GLU A 438 -3.06 -6.94 0.62
C GLU A 438 -2.28 -7.99 -0.16
N THR A 439 -3.01 -8.93 -0.76
CA THR A 439 -2.42 -10.03 -1.51
C THR A 439 -3.06 -10.15 -2.89
N ALA A 440 -2.25 -10.55 -3.89
CA ALA A 440 -2.69 -10.72 -5.26
C ALA A 440 -1.83 -11.76 -5.98
N VAL A 441 -2.27 -12.22 -7.15
CA VAL A 441 -1.48 -13.08 -8.04
C VAL A 441 -0.66 -12.20 -8.99
N PRO A 442 0.68 -12.15 -8.89
CA PRO A 442 1.53 -11.32 -9.75
C PRO A 442 1.27 -11.58 -11.23
N GLY A 443 1.15 -10.51 -12.00
CA GLY A 443 0.95 -10.57 -13.43
C GLY A 443 -0.41 -11.05 -13.93
N LYS A 444 -1.34 -11.42 -13.04
CA LYS A 444 -2.66 -11.95 -13.42
C LYS A 444 -3.83 -11.23 -12.77
N TRP A 445 -3.57 -10.38 -11.79
CA TRP A 445 -4.58 -9.69 -10.99
C TRP A 445 -4.94 -8.35 -11.59
N GLY A 446 -6.24 -8.11 -11.75
CA GLY A 446 -6.77 -6.80 -12.07
C GLY A 446 -6.66 -5.89 -10.86
N TYR A 447 -6.40 -4.68 -11.16
CA TYR A 447 -5.89 -3.68 -10.32
C TYR A 447 -6.98 -2.78 -9.69
N ARG A 448 -6.87 -2.53 -8.41
CA ARG A 448 -7.68 -1.58 -7.62
C ARG A 448 -6.84 -0.93 -6.53
N CYS A 449 -7.02 0.35 -6.36
CA CYS A 449 -6.63 0.98 -5.11
C CYS A 449 -7.57 0.48 -4.01
N THR A 450 -7.06 -0.33 -3.11
CA THR A 450 -7.79 -0.70 -1.89
C THR A 450 -7.93 0.52 -0.99
N GLY A 451 -9.00 0.59 -0.21
CA GLY A 451 -9.22 1.71 0.71
C GLY A 451 -9.72 2.99 0.06
N MET A 452 -10.34 2.92 -1.11
CA MET A 452 -10.98 4.07 -1.74
C MET A 452 -11.97 4.77 -0.81
N SER A 453 -12.72 3.97 -0.05
CA SER A 453 -13.65 4.42 0.99
C SER A 453 -13.39 3.63 2.26
N TYR A 454 -12.65 4.23 3.18
CA TYR A 454 -12.50 3.66 4.52
C TYR A 454 -13.78 3.81 5.31
N MET A 455 -14.33 2.69 5.78
CA MET A 455 -15.50 2.68 6.66
C MET A 455 -15.04 2.95 8.10
N ASN A 456 -15.34 4.12 8.64
CA ASN A 456 -15.03 4.52 10.01
C ASN A 456 -16.08 3.93 10.97
N PHE A 457 -15.80 2.75 11.52
CA PHE A 457 -16.76 2.02 12.36
C PHE A 457 -17.18 2.76 13.63
N PRO A 458 -16.29 3.42 14.40
CA PRO A 458 -16.72 4.23 15.54
C PRO A 458 -17.65 5.39 15.14
N ARG A 459 -17.39 6.09 14.03
CA ARG A 459 -18.27 7.15 13.52
C ARG A 459 -19.62 6.59 13.08
N ILE A 460 -19.64 5.40 12.45
CA ILE A 460 -20.89 4.68 12.11
C ILE A 460 -21.71 4.34 13.37
N LEU A 461 -21.05 3.89 14.44
CA LEU A 461 -21.72 3.60 15.71
C LEU A 461 -22.34 4.87 16.30
N LEU A 462 -21.62 6.00 16.27
CA LEU A 462 -22.18 7.28 16.73
C LEU A 462 -23.38 7.74 15.88
N ILE A 463 -23.34 7.53 14.56
CA ILE A 463 -24.50 7.79 13.68
C ILE A 463 -25.70 6.90 14.07
N ALA A 464 -25.47 5.63 14.38
CA ALA A 464 -26.51 4.71 14.83
C ALA A 464 -27.10 5.12 16.19
N MET A 465 -26.26 5.60 17.10
CA MET A 465 -26.70 6.13 18.41
C MET A 465 -27.47 7.44 18.28
N ASN A 466 -27.17 8.25 17.26
CA ASN A 466 -27.77 9.58 17.02
C ASN A 466 -28.85 9.55 15.95
N ASN A 467 -29.68 8.52 15.93
CA ASN A 467 -30.85 8.45 15.04
C ASN A 467 -30.53 8.68 13.55
N GLY A 468 -29.38 8.20 13.08
CA GLY A 468 -28.97 8.31 11.68
C GLY A 468 -28.33 9.65 11.30
N VAL A 469 -28.02 10.51 12.27
CA VAL A 469 -27.36 11.82 12.06
C VAL A 469 -25.91 11.75 12.49
N ASP A 470 -24.98 12.15 11.63
CA ASP A 470 -23.56 12.26 11.93
C ASP A 470 -23.26 13.43 12.89
N MET A 471 -22.59 13.15 13.99
CA MET A 471 -22.26 14.15 15.01
C MET A 471 -21.23 15.18 14.51
N THR A 472 -20.34 14.80 13.58
CA THR A 472 -19.30 15.67 13.05
C THR A 472 -19.84 16.68 12.04
N SER A 473 -20.58 16.22 11.03
CA SER A 473 -21.13 17.07 9.96
C SER A 473 -22.55 17.57 10.19
N GLN A 474 -23.24 17.06 11.21
CA GLN A 474 -24.65 17.33 11.51
C GLN A 474 -25.62 16.93 10.35
N LYS A 475 -25.14 16.17 9.37
CA LYS A 475 -25.97 15.68 8.26
C LYS A 475 -26.62 14.35 8.59
N ARG A 476 -27.86 14.15 8.11
CA ARG A 476 -28.56 12.87 8.20
C ARG A 476 -28.12 11.96 7.05
N PHE A 477 -27.48 10.85 7.40
CA PHE A 477 -27.03 9.82 6.43
C PHE A 477 -28.07 8.72 6.20
N VAL A 478 -28.85 8.42 7.23
CA VAL A 478 -29.76 7.28 7.24
C VAL A 478 -31.11 7.70 7.79
N GLU A 479 -32.19 7.09 7.27
CA GLU A 479 -33.53 7.25 7.82
C GLU A 479 -33.53 6.98 9.33
N PRO A 480 -34.40 7.65 10.09
CA PRO A 480 -34.49 7.53 11.54
C PRO A 480 -34.42 6.08 12.02
N CYS A 481 -33.49 5.80 12.94
CA CYS A 481 -33.26 4.48 13.53
C CYS A 481 -33.38 4.47 15.07
N GLY A 482 -33.82 5.59 15.66
CA GLY A 482 -33.98 5.77 17.11
C GLY A 482 -32.76 6.48 17.75
N TYR A 483 -33.05 7.25 18.81
CA TYR A 483 -32.00 7.85 19.63
C TYR A 483 -31.56 6.86 20.70
N PHE A 484 -30.25 6.69 20.92
CA PHE A 484 -29.68 5.81 21.92
C PHE A 484 -30.31 6.01 23.30
N THR A 485 -30.52 7.26 23.71
CA THR A 485 -31.13 7.62 25.01
C THR A 485 -32.57 7.11 25.21
N LYS A 486 -33.23 6.60 24.15
CA LYS A 486 -34.60 6.06 24.19
C LYS A 486 -34.68 4.56 23.86
N MET A 487 -33.58 3.91 23.54
CA MET A 487 -33.52 2.47 23.23
C MET A 487 -33.80 1.64 24.49
N LYS A 488 -34.60 0.60 24.35
CA LYS A 488 -35.02 -0.25 25.49
C LYS A 488 -34.08 -1.45 25.73
N SER A 489 -33.29 -1.82 24.74
CA SER A 489 -32.39 -2.98 24.80
C SER A 489 -31.14 -2.74 23.97
N PHE A 490 -30.10 -3.54 24.25
CA PHE A 490 -28.90 -3.60 23.44
C PHE A 490 -29.18 -4.07 22.00
N ASP A 491 -30.17 -4.94 21.82
CA ASP A 491 -30.56 -5.41 20.48
C ASP A 491 -31.14 -4.30 19.61
N GLU A 492 -31.85 -3.30 20.19
CA GLU A 492 -32.28 -2.12 19.43
C GLU A 492 -31.07 -1.31 18.91
N LEU A 493 -29.98 -1.19 19.68
CA LEU A 493 -28.76 -0.56 19.21
C LEU A 493 -28.10 -1.39 18.09
N MET A 494 -28.04 -2.71 18.23
CA MET A 494 -27.48 -3.59 17.19
C MET A 494 -28.30 -3.54 15.90
N ASN A 495 -29.60 -3.42 16.00
CA ASN A 495 -30.48 -3.23 14.83
C ASN A 495 -30.22 -1.85 14.17
N ALA A 496 -30.01 -0.80 14.96
CA ALA A 496 -29.63 0.52 14.42
C ALA A 496 -28.25 0.47 13.74
N TRP A 497 -27.27 -0.21 14.37
CA TRP A 497 -25.96 -0.48 13.76
C TRP A 497 -26.10 -1.18 12.41
N ASP A 498 -26.81 -2.30 12.35
CA ASP A 498 -27.00 -3.08 11.12
C ASP A 498 -27.61 -2.21 9.99
N LYS A 499 -28.65 -1.43 10.32
CA LYS A 499 -29.29 -0.51 9.38
C LYS A 499 -28.32 0.54 8.83
N VAL A 500 -27.53 1.16 9.71
CA VAL A 500 -26.60 2.24 9.35
C VAL A 500 -25.41 1.71 8.57
N VAL A 501 -24.75 0.65 9.05
CA VAL A 501 -23.57 0.10 8.36
C VAL A 501 -23.93 -0.40 6.96
N ARG A 502 -25.07 -1.07 6.79
CA ARG A 502 -25.52 -1.55 5.46
C ARG A 502 -25.78 -0.38 4.50
N LYS A 503 -26.47 0.67 4.95
CA LYS A 503 -26.73 1.84 4.08
C LYS A 503 -25.45 2.55 3.68
N LEU A 504 -24.51 2.77 4.61
CA LEU A 504 -23.26 3.45 4.31
C LEU A 504 -22.32 2.59 3.45
N THR A 505 -22.32 1.26 3.64
CA THR A 505 -21.60 0.32 2.75
C THR A 505 -22.12 0.42 1.33
N ARG A 506 -23.45 0.42 1.13
CA ARG A 506 -24.06 0.62 -0.20
C ARG A 506 -23.63 1.96 -0.82
N MET A 507 -23.64 3.05 -0.05
CA MET A 507 -23.21 4.37 -0.54
C MET A 507 -21.72 4.38 -0.93
N SER A 508 -20.86 3.76 -0.13
CA SER A 508 -19.43 3.65 -0.47
C SER A 508 -19.22 2.89 -1.78
N VAL A 509 -19.99 1.82 -2.02
CA VAL A 509 -19.96 1.07 -3.29
C VAL A 509 -20.36 1.93 -4.49
N ILE A 510 -21.35 2.81 -4.35
CA ILE A 510 -21.75 3.75 -5.42
C ILE A 510 -20.61 4.70 -5.74
N VAL A 511 -19.98 5.30 -4.72
CA VAL A 511 -18.79 6.17 -4.89
C VAL A 511 -17.67 5.42 -5.60
N GLU A 512 -17.32 4.25 -5.11
CA GLU A 512 -16.25 3.42 -5.67
C GLU A 512 -16.50 3.04 -7.14
N ASN A 513 -17.69 2.55 -7.46
CA ASN A 513 -18.04 2.18 -8.84
C ASN A 513 -17.97 3.39 -9.78
N THR A 514 -18.44 4.55 -9.35
CA THR A 514 -18.42 5.77 -10.17
C THR A 514 -17.00 6.21 -10.48
N ILE A 515 -16.13 6.25 -9.47
CA ILE A 515 -14.73 6.67 -9.65
C ILE A 515 -13.94 5.63 -10.44
N ASP A 516 -14.23 4.35 -10.23
CA ASP A 516 -13.58 3.27 -10.95
C ASP A 516 -13.87 3.33 -12.47
N LEU A 517 -15.14 3.59 -12.84
CA LEU A 517 -15.52 3.82 -14.23
C LEU A 517 -14.92 5.12 -14.80
N ALA A 518 -14.82 6.18 -14.00
CA ALA A 518 -14.14 7.40 -14.43
C ALA A 518 -12.64 7.13 -14.69
N SER A 519 -11.97 6.37 -13.82
CA SER A 519 -10.57 5.99 -13.98
C SER A 519 -10.32 5.15 -15.25
N GLU A 520 -11.23 4.23 -15.56
CA GLU A 520 -11.20 3.42 -16.79
C GLU A 520 -11.22 4.30 -18.04
N ARG A 521 -12.05 5.33 -18.04
CA ARG A 521 -12.26 6.22 -19.20
C ARG A 521 -11.20 7.28 -19.37
N GLU A 522 -10.61 7.77 -18.28
CA GLU A 522 -9.75 8.95 -18.30
C GLU A 522 -8.25 8.65 -18.21
N VAL A 523 -7.88 7.59 -17.48
CA VAL A 523 -6.48 7.29 -17.17
C VAL A 523 -6.13 5.81 -17.34
N PRO A 524 -6.37 5.20 -18.53
CA PRO A 524 -5.92 3.84 -18.78
C PRO A 524 -4.38 3.75 -18.74
N ASP A 525 -3.84 2.70 -18.10
CA ASP A 525 -2.41 2.45 -17.97
C ASP A 525 -1.96 1.38 -18.96
N ILE A 526 -1.19 1.78 -19.98
CA ILE A 526 -0.89 0.95 -21.15
C ILE A 526 0.28 0.01 -20.90
N LEU A 527 1.37 0.49 -20.30
CA LEU A 527 2.50 -0.37 -19.94
C LEU A 527 2.08 -1.42 -18.91
N CYS A 528 1.35 -1.00 -17.88
CA CYS A 528 0.81 -1.93 -16.90
C CYS A 528 -0.06 -3.00 -17.57
N SER A 529 -0.99 -2.58 -18.46
CA SER A 529 -1.85 -3.52 -19.20
C SER A 529 -1.06 -4.46 -20.13
N THR A 530 0.05 -4.00 -20.69
CA THR A 530 0.94 -4.84 -21.52
C THR A 530 1.52 -5.99 -20.73
N LEU A 531 1.83 -5.77 -19.45
CA LEU A 531 2.56 -6.70 -18.58
C LEU A 531 1.67 -7.53 -17.65
N VAL A 532 0.34 -7.38 -17.75
CA VAL A 532 -0.65 -8.17 -17.00
C VAL A 532 -1.40 -9.11 -17.95
N GLU A 533 -1.47 -10.39 -17.60
CA GLU A 533 -2.22 -11.39 -18.35
C GLU A 533 -3.73 -11.25 -18.04
N ASP A 534 -4.63 -11.31 -18.93
CA ASP A 534 -4.69 -11.60 -20.36
C ASP A 534 -5.04 -10.34 -21.19
N CYS A 535 -4.60 -9.14 -20.73
CA CYS A 535 -4.95 -7.86 -21.32
C CYS A 535 -4.70 -7.83 -22.85
N ILE A 536 -3.55 -8.31 -23.29
CA ILE A 536 -3.22 -8.37 -24.74
C ILE A 536 -4.15 -9.34 -25.44
N GLY A 537 -4.43 -10.53 -24.88
CA GLY A 537 -5.30 -11.53 -25.49
C GLY A 537 -6.73 -11.04 -25.67
N ARG A 538 -7.24 -10.27 -24.72
CA ARG A 538 -8.59 -9.68 -24.76
C ARG A 538 -8.64 -8.34 -25.48
N ALA A 539 -7.49 -7.75 -25.77
CA ALA A 539 -7.33 -6.39 -26.30
C ALA A 539 -8.07 -5.34 -25.42
N LYS A 540 -7.86 -5.43 -24.10
CA LYS A 540 -8.44 -4.55 -23.09
C LYS A 540 -7.38 -4.08 -22.12
N THR A 541 -7.51 -2.86 -21.66
CA THR A 541 -6.70 -2.40 -20.53
C THR A 541 -7.05 -3.16 -19.25
N ILE A 542 -6.15 -3.12 -18.28
CA ILE A 542 -6.39 -3.72 -16.96
C ILE A 542 -7.66 -3.15 -16.30
N LYS A 543 -7.96 -1.85 -16.49
CA LYS A 543 -9.14 -1.17 -15.97
C LYS A 543 -10.44 -1.55 -16.68
N GLU A 544 -10.37 -2.01 -17.92
CA GLU A 544 -11.51 -2.51 -18.69
C GLU A 544 -11.82 -4.00 -18.43
N GLY A 545 -11.07 -4.64 -17.53
CA GLY A 545 -11.22 -6.05 -17.22
C GLY A 545 -10.39 -6.96 -18.13
N GLY A 546 -9.22 -6.49 -18.58
CA GLY A 546 -8.29 -7.29 -19.38
C GLY A 546 -7.57 -8.40 -18.61
N ALA A 547 -7.42 -8.28 -17.30
CA ALA A 547 -6.72 -9.25 -16.44
C ALA A 547 -7.48 -10.59 -16.29
N ILE A 548 -6.80 -11.63 -15.79
CA ILE A 548 -7.41 -12.94 -15.51
C ILE A 548 -8.30 -12.86 -14.26
N TYR A 549 -7.82 -12.26 -13.19
CA TYR A 549 -8.53 -12.08 -11.92
C TYR A 549 -8.83 -10.63 -11.65
N ASP A 550 -9.98 -10.35 -11.05
CA ASP A 550 -10.32 -9.00 -10.60
C ASP A 550 -11.21 -9.05 -9.35
N PHE A 551 -10.64 -8.61 -8.23
CA PHE A 551 -11.31 -8.50 -6.94
C PHE A 551 -11.02 -7.13 -6.35
N ILE A 552 -11.85 -6.66 -5.42
CA ILE A 552 -11.62 -5.42 -4.70
C ILE A 552 -11.85 -5.61 -3.20
N SER A 553 -11.00 -5.03 -2.36
CA SER A 553 -11.20 -5.02 -0.92
C SER A 553 -11.75 -3.67 -0.44
N GLY A 554 -12.83 -3.74 0.39
CA GLY A 554 -13.29 -2.62 1.17
C GLY A 554 -12.54 -2.57 2.51
N LEU A 555 -12.10 -1.39 2.91
CA LEU A 555 -11.34 -1.20 4.14
C LEU A 555 -12.18 -0.52 5.24
N GLN A 556 -11.80 -0.74 6.48
CA GLN A 556 -12.40 -0.08 7.64
C GLN A 556 -11.34 0.29 8.68
N THR A 557 -11.68 1.22 9.55
CA THR A 557 -10.85 1.66 10.66
C THR A 557 -11.60 1.58 11.99
N GLY A 558 -10.84 1.41 13.09
CA GLY A 558 -11.37 1.46 14.43
C GLY A 558 -12.20 0.25 14.85
N ILE A 559 -11.90 -0.95 14.32
CA ILE A 559 -12.58 -2.20 14.71
C ILE A 559 -12.56 -2.39 16.23
N ALA A 560 -11.40 -2.23 16.86
CA ALA A 560 -11.24 -2.40 18.30
C ALA A 560 -12.03 -1.35 19.10
N ASN A 561 -12.01 -0.07 18.66
CA ASN A 561 -12.79 0.98 19.32
C ASN A 561 -14.30 0.71 19.24
N MET A 562 -14.79 0.20 18.10
CA MET A 562 -16.18 -0.21 17.94
C MET A 562 -16.51 -1.39 18.90
N ALA A 563 -15.67 -2.42 18.93
CA ALA A 563 -15.86 -3.58 19.79
C ALA A 563 -15.93 -3.20 21.28
N ASP A 564 -14.93 -2.41 21.71
CA ASP A 564 -14.82 -1.91 23.09
C ASP A 564 -16.02 -1.01 23.46
N SER A 565 -16.48 -0.18 22.53
CA SER A 565 -17.66 0.67 22.69
C SER A 565 -18.94 -0.16 22.86
N LEU A 566 -19.14 -1.16 22.00
CA LEU A 566 -20.30 -2.06 22.11
C LEU A 566 -20.28 -2.85 23.41
N ALA A 567 -19.11 -3.35 23.83
CA ALA A 567 -18.96 -4.09 25.08
C ALA A 567 -19.21 -3.20 26.31
N ALA A 568 -18.72 -1.96 26.30
CA ALA A 568 -18.95 -1.00 27.37
C ALA A 568 -20.45 -0.62 27.49
N ILE A 569 -21.11 -0.32 26.38
CA ILE A 569 -22.54 -0.04 26.35
C ILE A 569 -23.33 -1.26 26.86
N LYS A 570 -23.07 -2.44 26.29
CA LYS A 570 -23.78 -3.65 26.68
C LYS A 570 -23.67 -3.92 28.17
N LYS A 571 -22.43 -3.94 28.70
CA LYS A 571 -22.16 -4.26 30.09
C LYS A 571 -22.65 -3.19 31.07
N LEU A 572 -22.19 -1.94 30.89
CA LEU A 572 -22.38 -0.91 31.92
C LEU A 572 -23.74 -0.24 31.85
N VAL A 573 -24.35 -0.16 30.65
CA VAL A 573 -25.67 0.48 30.48
C VAL A 573 -26.81 -0.53 30.56
N PHE A 574 -26.74 -1.63 29.79
CA PHE A 574 -27.89 -2.54 29.69
C PHE A 574 -27.87 -3.69 30.71
N ASP A 575 -26.73 -4.38 30.88
CA ASP A 575 -26.63 -5.56 31.76
C ASP A 575 -26.53 -5.16 33.25
N GLU A 576 -25.55 -4.32 33.62
CA GLU A 576 -25.26 -3.93 35.00
C GLU A 576 -25.99 -2.65 35.45
N LYS A 577 -26.44 -1.84 34.50
CA LYS A 577 -27.18 -0.56 34.72
C LYS A 577 -26.44 0.40 35.67
N LYS A 578 -25.10 0.45 35.56
CA LYS A 578 -24.22 1.33 36.36
C LYS A 578 -24.25 2.76 35.87
N ILE A 579 -24.52 2.95 34.55
CA ILE A 579 -24.58 4.21 33.84
C ILE A 579 -25.89 4.22 33.07
N THR A 580 -26.64 5.31 33.14
CA THR A 580 -27.82 5.48 32.27
C THR A 580 -27.38 5.85 30.83
N GLN A 581 -28.23 5.61 29.88
CA GLN A 581 -28.03 5.99 28.49
C GLN A 581 -27.84 7.51 28.35
N GLN A 582 -28.57 8.32 29.13
CA GLN A 582 -28.48 9.76 29.12
C GLN A 582 -27.13 10.21 29.68
N GLU A 583 -26.69 9.68 30.81
CA GLU A 583 -25.36 10.01 31.39
C GLU A 583 -24.21 9.67 30.42
N LEU A 584 -24.26 8.51 29.76
CA LEU A 584 -23.25 8.16 28.75
C LEU A 584 -23.29 9.14 27.56
N TRP A 585 -24.48 9.45 27.05
CA TRP A 585 -24.63 10.37 25.92
C TRP A 585 -24.11 11.77 26.27
N ASP A 586 -24.48 12.29 27.45
CA ASP A 586 -24.02 13.62 27.91
C ASP A 586 -22.48 13.64 28.07
N ALA A 587 -21.89 12.56 28.58
CA ALA A 587 -20.44 12.42 28.70
C ALA A 587 -19.71 12.42 27.33
N LEU A 588 -20.31 11.79 26.30
CA LEU A 588 -19.77 11.84 24.92
C LEU A 588 -19.85 13.24 24.32
N ILE A 589 -20.96 13.94 24.52
CA ILE A 589 -21.13 15.33 24.05
C ILE A 589 -20.16 16.27 24.77
N ASP A 590 -19.94 16.08 26.06
CA ASP A 590 -18.99 16.84 26.89
C ASP A 590 -17.52 16.48 26.63
N ASN A 591 -17.25 15.50 25.75
CA ASN A 591 -15.89 14.99 25.50
C ASN A 591 -15.12 14.58 26.77
N PHE A 592 -15.83 14.12 27.80
CA PHE A 592 -15.29 13.73 29.08
C PHE A 592 -14.52 14.87 29.81
N GLU A 593 -14.98 16.13 29.68
CA GLU A 593 -14.30 17.27 30.29
C GLU A 593 -14.74 17.53 31.73
N SER A 594 -16.03 17.35 32.06
CA SER A 594 -16.54 17.56 33.42
C SER A 594 -16.15 16.42 34.37
N PRO A 595 -16.10 16.66 35.69
CA PRO A 595 -15.75 15.63 36.68
C PRO A 595 -16.67 14.41 36.63
N GLN A 596 -17.97 14.61 36.36
CA GLN A 596 -18.92 13.52 36.20
C GLN A 596 -18.63 12.69 34.96
N SER A 597 -18.36 13.34 33.83
CA SER A 597 -18.00 12.68 32.56
C SER A 597 -16.68 11.94 32.65
N GLN A 598 -15.67 12.50 33.37
CA GLN A 598 -14.39 11.82 33.64
C GLN A 598 -14.57 10.55 34.48
N ARG A 599 -15.50 10.56 35.45
CA ARG A 599 -15.86 9.34 36.19
C ARG A 599 -16.45 8.28 35.25
N ILE A 600 -17.34 8.67 34.36
CA ILE A 600 -17.92 7.77 33.35
C ILE A 600 -16.80 7.24 32.44
N GLN A 601 -15.91 8.09 31.94
CA GLN A 601 -14.75 7.70 31.15
C GLN A 601 -13.90 6.63 31.87
N SER A 602 -13.60 6.85 33.14
CA SER A 602 -12.86 5.88 33.95
C SER A 602 -13.56 4.52 34.03
N MET A 603 -14.90 4.49 34.16
CA MET A 603 -15.67 3.24 34.17
C MET A 603 -15.62 2.56 32.78
N LEU A 604 -15.78 3.31 31.68
CA LEU A 604 -15.70 2.80 30.30
C LEU A 604 -14.33 2.16 30.02
N ILE A 605 -13.24 2.77 30.50
CA ILE A 605 -11.87 2.29 30.29
C ILE A 605 -11.57 1.06 31.15
N ASN A 606 -11.95 1.09 32.45
CA ASN A 606 -11.42 0.14 33.44
C ASN A 606 -12.39 -0.99 33.81
N GLU A 607 -13.71 -0.81 33.65
CA GLU A 607 -14.70 -1.80 34.06
C GLU A 607 -15.29 -2.59 32.89
N ALA A 608 -15.23 -2.06 31.65
CA ALA A 608 -15.68 -2.78 30.47
C ALA A 608 -14.58 -3.71 29.94
N PRO A 609 -14.95 -4.93 29.44
CA PRO A 609 -13.96 -5.80 28.79
C PRO A 609 -13.46 -5.17 27.50
N LYS A 610 -12.21 -5.46 27.16
CA LYS A 610 -11.52 -4.88 26.01
C LYS A 610 -11.07 -5.97 25.03
N TYR A 611 -11.23 -5.70 23.75
CA TYR A 611 -10.72 -6.53 22.66
C TYR A 611 -9.18 -6.67 22.76
N GLY A 612 -8.66 -7.84 22.38
CA GLY A 612 -7.24 -8.16 22.48
C GLY A 612 -6.84 -8.83 23.79
N ASN A 613 -7.79 -9.23 24.65
CA ASN A 613 -7.56 -9.89 25.94
C ASN A 613 -8.10 -11.33 26.04
N ASP A 614 -8.49 -11.95 24.92
CA ASP A 614 -9.12 -13.28 24.85
C ASP A 614 -10.41 -13.37 25.68
N ILE A 615 -11.29 -12.39 25.54
CA ILE A 615 -12.56 -12.30 26.26
C ILE A 615 -13.72 -12.41 25.25
N ASP A 616 -14.38 -13.55 25.19
CA ASP A 616 -15.46 -13.83 24.23
C ASP A 616 -16.59 -12.79 24.28
N TYR A 617 -16.86 -12.21 25.46
CA TYR A 617 -17.89 -11.17 25.60
C TYR A 617 -17.69 -9.99 24.64
N VAL A 618 -16.46 -9.53 24.44
CA VAL A 618 -16.15 -8.43 23.53
C VAL A 618 -15.74 -8.96 22.15
N ASP A 619 -14.99 -10.05 22.08
CA ASP A 619 -14.47 -10.59 20.82
C ASP A 619 -15.61 -11.07 19.89
N MET A 620 -16.69 -11.67 20.45
CA MET A 620 -17.85 -12.08 19.67
C MET A 620 -18.76 -10.92 19.26
N LEU A 621 -18.70 -9.78 19.97
CA LEU A 621 -19.41 -8.57 19.55
C LEU A 621 -18.77 -7.95 18.29
N VAL A 622 -17.43 -7.96 18.22
CA VAL A 622 -16.75 -7.46 17.01
C VAL A 622 -17.08 -8.33 15.80
N VAL A 623 -17.07 -9.65 15.95
CA VAL A 623 -17.46 -10.58 14.87
C VAL A 623 -18.88 -10.25 14.38
N LYS A 624 -19.87 -10.23 15.29
CA LYS A 624 -21.27 -9.94 14.95
C LYS A 624 -21.45 -8.59 14.25
N ALA A 625 -20.78 -7.55 14.73
CA ALA A 625 -20.88 -6.22 14.14
C ALA A 625 -20.22 -6.13 12.76
N TYR A 626 -19.11 -6.87 12.59
CA TYR A 626 -18.36 -6.91 11.34
C TYR A 626 -19.07 -7.74 10.26
N ASP A 627 -19.75 -8.81 10.64
CA ASP A 627 -20.57 -9.63 9.71
C ASP A 627 -21.61 -8.78 8.97
N SER A 628 -22.24 -7.82 9.64
CA SER A 628 -23.19 -6.89 8.99
C SER A 628 -22.57 -6.12 7.81
N TYR A 629 -21.30 -5.73 7.94
CA TYR A 629 -20.54 -5.08 6.88
C TYR A 629 -20.17 -6.04 5.77
N ILE A 630 -19.61 -7.21 6.10
CA ILE A 630 -19.21 -8.24 5.15
C ILE A 630 -20.41 -8.72 4.34
N ASP A 631 -21.54 -9.05 5.00
CA ASP A 631 -22.74 -9.53 4.36
C ASP A 631 -23.33 -8.51 3.39
N GLU A 632 -23.27 -7.22 3.73
CA GLU A 632 -23.77 -6.20 2.81
C GLU A 632 -22.86 -6.02 1.61
N MET A 633 -21.55 -5.93 1.85
CA MET A 633 -20.56 -5.71 0.79
C MET A 633 -20.54 -6.81 -0.27
N LYS A 634 -20.70 -8.08 0.15
CA LYS A 634 -20.77 -9.26 -0.75
C LYS A 634 -21.92 -9.19 -1.75
N LYS A 635 -22.98 -8.42 -1.49
CA LYS A 635 -24.12 -8.28 -2.42
C LYS A 635 -23.76 -7.51 -3.68
N TYR A 636 -22.70 -6.74 -3.66
CA TYR A 636 -22.38 -5.80 -4.72
C TYR A 636 -21.20 -6.26 -5.56
N PRO A 637 -21.39 -6.49 -6.87
CA PRO A 637 -20.29 -6.77 -7.78
C PRO A 637 -19.41 -5.51 -7.94
N ASN A 638 -18.18 -5.72 -8.40
CA ASN A 638 -17.34 -4.62 -8.85
C ASN A 638 -17.59 -4.29 -10.33
N THR A 639 -16.96 -3.24 -10.85
CA THR A 639 -17.18 -2.75 -12.22
C THR A 639 -16.74 -3.70 -13.34
N ARG A 640 -15.96 -4.77 -13.04
CA ARG A 640 -15.49 -5.78 -14.01
C ARG A 640 -16.34 -7.05 -14.02
N TYR A 641 -17.35 -7.15 -13.18
CA TYR A 641 -18.25 -8.29 -13.14
C TYR A 641 -18.87 -8.56 -14.52
N HIS A 642 -18.83 -9.81 -14.97
CA HIS A 642 -19.24 -10.25 -16.31
C HIS A 642 -18.52 -9.60 -17.50
N ARG A 643 -17.39 -8.91 -17.29
CA ARG A 643 -16.61 -8.27 -18.37
C ARG A 643 -15.42 -9.12 -18.83
N GLY A 644 -15.16 -10.26 -18.18
CA GLY A 644 -14.13 -11.23 -18.56
C GLY A 644 -13.32 -11.82 -17.43
N PRO A 645 -12.84 -11.09 -16.40
CA PRO A 645 -12.09 -11.61 -15.27
C PRO A 645 -12.88 -12.62 -14.43
N ILE A 646 -12.15 -13.55 -13.82
CA ILE A 646 -12.67 -14.37 -12.71
C ILE A 646 -12.74 -13.48 -11.47
N GLY A 647 -13.80 -13.63 -10.69
CA GLY A 647 -14.08 -12.79 -9.51
C GLY A 647 -15.16 -11.77 -9.78
N GLY A 648 -14.83 -10.51 -9.87
CA GLY A 648 -15.82 -9.42 -10.00
C GLY A 648 -16.61 -9.16 -8.71
N ILE A 649 -16.07 -9.60 -7.55
CA ILE A 649 -16.70 -9.51 -6.24
C ILE A 649 -15.88 -8.59 -5.32
N ARG A 650 -16.50 -8.30 -4.15
CA ARG A 650 -15.89 -7.52 -3.08
C ARG A 650 -15.67 -8.40 -1.85
N TYR A 651 -14.56 -8.15 -1.14
CA TYR A 651 -14.27 -8.75 0.15
C TYR A 651 -13.72 -7.70 1.13
N ALA A 652 -13.69 -8.03 2.42
CA ALA A 652 -13.16 -7.14 3.44
C ALA A 652 -11.63 -7.16 3.51
N GLY A 653 -11.04 -6.08 4.00
CA GLY A 653 -9.65 -5.95 4.41
C GLY A 653 -9.55 -5.03 5.63
N THR A 654 -8.49 -5.13 6.41
CA THR A 654 -8.29 -4.30 7.61
C THR A 654 -7.08 -3.37 7.54
N SER A 655 -6.43 -3.23 6.38
CA SER A 655 -5.28 -2.35 6.22
C SER A 655 -5.69 -0.89 6.42
N SER A 656 -5.25 -0.27 7.51
CA SER A 656 -5.64 1.11 7.84
C SER A 656 -4.64 2.15 7.33
N ILE A 657 -3.41 1.75 6.94
CA ILE A 657 -2.30 2.70 6.76
C ILE A 657 -2.22 3.64 7.98
N SER A 658 -2.04 4.96 7.84
CA SER A 658 -2.20 5.92 8.95
C SER A 658 -3.59 6.58 8.98
N ALA A 659 -4.58 6.02 8.24
CA ALA A 659 -5.94 6.57 8.20
C ALA A 659 -6.65 6.56 9.57
N ASN A 660 -6.25 5.66 10.48
CA ASN A 660 -6.71 5.67 11.87
C ASN A 660 -6.46 7.02 12.57
N VAL A 661 -5.38 7.72 12.23
CA VAL A 661 -5.07 9.07 12.77
C VAL A 661 -6.03 10.10 12.20
N GLY A 662 -6.11 10.22 10.87
CA GLY A 662 -6.98 11.19 10.21
C GLY A 662 -8.46 10.97 10.52
N GLN A 663 -8.93 9.74 10.43
CA GLN A 663 -10.33 9.41 10.74
C GLN A 663 -10.67 9.52 12.23
N GLY A 664 -9.68 9.30 13.11
CA GLY A 664 -9.83 9.59 14.53
C GLY A 664 -10.03 11.08 14.80
N TYR A 665 -9.33 11.94 14.06
CA TYR A 665 -9.53 13.39 14.12
C TYR A 665 -10.96 13.80 13.72
N ASP A 666 -11.55 13.12 12.74
CA ASP A 666 -12.93 13.35 12.28
C ASP A 666 -14.00 12.64 13.13
N THR A 667 -13.62 11.99 14.21
CA THR A 667 -14.53 11.20 15.07
C THR A 667 -14.65 11.83 16.45
N MET A 668 -15.91 12.08 16.88
CA MET A 668 -16.24 12.58 18.22
C MET A 668 -15.89 11.53 19.30
N ALA A 669 -16.06 11.87 20.57
CA ALA A 669 -15.81 10.95 21.69
C ALA A 669 -16.60 9.65 21.55
N THR A 670 -16.02 8.51 21.94
CA THR A 670 -16.60 7.19 21.73
C THR A 670 -16.81 6.42 23.04
N PRO A 671 -17.78 5.51 23.10
CA PRO A 671 -18.16 4.78 24.34
C PRO A 671 -17.10 3.84 24.90
N ASP A 672 -15.99 3.60 24.21
CA ASP A 672 -14.81 2.91 24.75
C ASP A 672 -13.97 3.78 25.71
N GLY A 673 -14.30 5.07 25.83
CA GLY A 673 -13.61 6.07 26.64
C GLY A 673 -12.61 6.94 25.87
N ARG A 674 -12.53 6.81 24.53
CA ARG A 674 -11.67 7.62 23.65
C ARG A 674 -12.23 9.04 23.54
N LYS A 675 -11.38 10.05 23.69
CA LYS A 675 -11.73 11.46 23.47
C LYS A 675 -11.88 11.78 21.98
N ALA A 676 -12.70 12.77 21.67
CA ALA A 676 -12.81 13.32 20.31
C ALA A 676 -11.45 13.76 19.77
N HIS A 677 -11.27 13.66 18.46
CA HIS A 677 -10.09 14.14 17.74
C HIS A 677 -8.77 13.45 18.11
N THR A 678 -8.85 12.22 18.65
CA THR A 678 -7.68 11.37 18.92
C THR A 678 -7.67 10.16 17.99
N PRO A 679 -6.49 9.54 17.70
CA PRO A 679 -6.41 8.38 16.80
C PRO A 679 -7.34 7.23 17.19
N LEU A 680 -7.80 6.49 16.19
CA LEU A 680 -8.46 5.19 16.33
C LEU A 680 -7.40 4.07 16.37
N ALA A 681 -7.81 2.86 16.71
CA ALA A 681 -6.98 1.68 16.58
C ALA A 681 -6.72 1.36 15.09
N GLU A 682 -5.50 0.95 14.77
CA GLU A 682 -5.09 0.59 13.42
C GLU A 682 -5.39 -0.89 13.09
N GLY A 683 -5.82 -1.15 11.86
CA GLY A 683 -6.06 -2.49 11.35
C GLY A 683 -7.00 -3.33 12.20
N SER A 684 -6.55 -4.51 12.59
CA SER A 684 -7.21 -5.40 13.54
C SER A 684 -6.55 -5.41 14.93
N SER A 685 -5.61 -4.48 15.15
CA SER A 685 -4.91 -4.36 16.44
C SER A 685 -5.84 -3.87 17.54
N PRO A 686 -5.61 -4.25 18.82
CA PRO A 686 -6.33 -3.68 19.95
C PRO A 686 -6.15 -2.16 20.06
N ALA A 687 -7.07 -1.48 20.72
CA ALA A 687 -6.90 -0.08 21.08
C ALA A 687 -5.69 0.12 22.00
N HIS A 688 -5.02 1.27 21.92
CA HIS A 688 -3.78 1.54 22.64
C HIS A 688 -3.94 1.32 24.16
N ASN A 689 -3.04 0.57 24.74
CA ASN A 689 -3.00 0.22 26.17
C ASN A 689 -4.25 -0.53 26.68
N SER A 690 -5.09 -1.10 25.82
CA SER A 690 -6.25 -1.91 26.21
C SER A 690 -5.93 -3.40 26.37
N ASP A 691 -4.93 -3.90 25.66
CA ASP A 691 -4.48 -5.29 25.62
C ASP A 691 -3.48 -5.59 26.75
N LYS A 692 -4.02 -6.01 27.91
CA LYS A 692 -3.25 -6.19 29.16
C LYS A 692 -2.86 -7.64 29.44
N ASN A 693 -3.43 -8.60 28.71
CA ASN A 693 -3.21 -10.03 28.94
C ASN A 693 -2.07 -10.63 28.08
N GLY A 694 -1.26 -9.76 27.46
CA GLY A 694 -0.09 -10.15 26.66
C GLY A 694 -0.40 -10.62 25.24
N PRO A 695 0.65 -10.89 24.42
CA PRO A 695 0.51 -11.10 22.98
C PRO A 695 -0.26 -12.38 22.62
N THR A 696 -0.23 -13.42 23.44
CA THR A 696 -1.03 -14.63 23.24
C THR A 696 -2.53 -14.35 23.27
N ALA A 697 -2.98 -13.49 24.19
CA ALA A 697 -4.38 -13.09 24.26
C ALA A 697 -4.79 -12.24 23.06
N VAL A 698 -3.90 -11.33 22.61
CA VAL A 698 -4.12 -10.56 21.39
C VAL A 698 -4.31 -11.49 20.20
N PHE A 699 -3.42 -12.46 19.99
CA PHE A 699 -3.51 -13.41 18.88
C PHE A 699 -4.82 -14.21 18.88
N LYS A 700 -5.27 -14.66 20.06
CA LYS A 700 -6.54 -15.37 20.19
C LYS A 700 -7.73 -14.48 19.88
N SER A 701 -7.75 -13.23 20.36
CA SER A 701 -8.84 -12.29 20.03
C SER A 701 -8.90 -12.00 18.53
N VAL A 702 -7.75 -11.71 17.88
CA VAL A 702 -7.67 -11.42 16.43
C VAL A 702 -8.08 -12.63 15.60
N SER A 703 -7.72 -13.83 16.02
CA SER A 703 -8.05 -15.08 15.32
C SER A 703 -9.56 -15.43 15.33
N LYS A 704 -10.35 -14.78 16.17
CA LYS A 704 -11.82 -14.94 16.14
C LYS A 704 -12.49 -14.16 14.99
N LEU A 705 -11.79 -13.19 14.38
CA LEU A 705 -12.27 -12.53 13.18
C LEU A 705 -12.41 -13.55 12.02
N PRO A 706 -13.37 -13.35 11.11
CA PRO A 706 -13.57 -14.26 9.98
C PRO A 706 -12.46 -14.10 8.91
N THR A 707 -11.24 -14.57 9.20
CA THR A 707 -10.03 -14.34 8.39
C THR A 707 -10.16 -14.79 6.94
N HIS A 708 -10.88 -15.89 6.67
CA HIS A 708 -11.17 -16.38 5.32
C HIS A 708 -12.04 -15.43 4.50
N GLU A 709 -12.90 -14.64 5.16
CA GLU A 709 -13.75 -13.64 4.53
C GLU A 709 -13.04 -12.28 4.37
N ILE A 710 -12.01 -12.04 5.19
CA ILE A 710 -11.20 -10.82 5.15
C ILE A 710 -9.98 -11.06 4.23
N THR A 711 -10.25 -11.50 3.00
CA THR A 711 -9.22 -11.84 2.00
C THR A 711 -8.34 -10.65 1.60
N GLY A 712 -8.80 -9.42 1.82
CA GLY A 712 -8.05 -8.20 1.58
C GLY A 712 -6.92 -7.91 2.58
N GLY A 713 -6.69 -8.85 3.50
CA GLY A 713 -5.62 -8.78 4.51
C GLY A 713 -6.10 -8.40 5.91
N VAL A 714 -5.64 -9.13 6.92
CA VAL A 714 -5.88 -8.87 8.34
C VAL A 714 -4.61 -8.32 8.96
N LEU A 715 -4.50 -7.00 9.04
CA LEU A 715 -3.32 -6.31 9.55
C LEU A 715 -3.27 -6.38 11.07
N LEU A 716 -2.22 -6.98 11.62
CA LEU A 716 -1.92 -6.97 13.06
C LEU A 716 -0.53 -6.38 13.32
N ASN A 717 -0.49 -5.28 14.07
CA ASN A 717 0.73 -4.70 14.62
C ASN A 717 1.00 -5.24 16.03
N GLN A 718 2.28 -5.54 16.30
CA GLN A 718 2.80 -5.77 17.64
C GLN A 718 4.00 -4.88 17.89
N LYS A 719 4.23 -4.47 19.13
CA LYS A 719 5.38 -3.67 19.54
C LYS A 719 6.10 -4.38 20.69
N VAL A 720 7.41 -4.55 20.54
CA VAL A 720 8.30 -5.15 21.54
C VAL A 720 9.54 -4.29 21.72
N THR A 721 10.14 -4.31 22.89
CA THR A 721 11.39 -3.57 23.12
C THR A 721 12.59 -4.35 22.57
N PRO A 722 13.65 -3.68 22.06
CA PRO A 722 14.87 -4.35 21.63
C PRO A 722 15.51 -5.20 22.73
N GLN A 723 15.50 -4.71 23.97
CA GLN A 723 16.06 -5.40 25.14
C GLN A 723 15.38 -6.75 25.41
N LEU A 724 14.10 -6.86 25.09
CA LEU A 724 13.36 -8.11 25.25
C LEU A 724 13.94 -9.22 24.38
N LEU A 725 14.31 -8.87 23.14
CA LEU A 725 14.81 -9.80 22.12
C LEU A 725 16.35 -10.01 22.14
N GLU A 726 17.08 -9.36 23.04
CA GLU A 726 18.51 -9.63 23.27
C GLU A 726 18.74 -11.02 23.86
N LYS A 727 17.75 -11.55 24.61
CA LYS A 727 17.81 -12.88 25.21
C LYS A 727 17.31 -13.91 24.21
N GLU A 728 18.12 -14.92 23.91
CA GLU A 728 17.78 -16.01 23.00
C GLU A 728 16.49 -16.74 23.41
N GLU A 729 16.28 -16.95 24.71
CA GLU A 729 15.03 -17.55 25.24
C GLU A 729 13.79 -16.77 24.81
N ASN A 730 13.82 -15.44 24.84
CA ASN A 730 12.69 -14.60 24.43
C ASN A 730 12.50 -14.58 22.90
N LYS A 731 13.60 -14.63 22.14
CA LYS A 731 13.52 -14.80 20.68
C LYS A 731 12.81 -16.12 20.35
N MET A 732 13.24 -17.23 20.97
CA MET A 732 12.59 -18.54 20.78
C MET A 732 11.09 -18.51 21.18
N LYS A 733 10.73 -17.83 22.27
CA LYS A 733 9.32 -17.65 22.67
C LYS A 733 8.54 -16.88 21.59
N LEU A 734 9.12 -15.82 21.03
CA LEU A 734 8.48 -15.04 19.94
C LEU A 734 8.26 -15.90 18.70
N GLU A 735 9.26 -16.69 18.29
CA GLU A 735 9.11 -17.62 17.16
C GLU A 735 7.99 -18.64 17.41
N MET A 736 7.97 -19.26 18.60
CA MET A 736 6.93 -20.22 18.97
C MET A 736 5.55 -19.56 18.99
N LEU A 737 5.47 -18.31 19.43
CA LEU A 737 4.25 -17.53 19.46
C LEU A 737 3.71 -17.26 18.04
N ILE A 738 4.58 -16.82 17.10
CA ILE A 738 4.20 -16.63 15.69
C ILE A 738 3.79 -17.96 15.05
N LYS A 739 4.58 -19.03 15.26
CA LYS A 739 4.23 -20.37 14.76
C LYS A 739 2.88 -20.87 15.29
N THR A 740 2.57 -20.60 16.57
CA THR A 740 1.29 -20.96 17.17
C THR A 740 0.15 -20.14 16.57
N PHE A 741 0.34 -18.83 16.39
CA PHE A 741 -0.63 -17.95 15.76
C PHE A 741 -1.01 -18.43 14.36
N PHE A 742 -0.01 -18.82 13.55
CA PHE A 742 -0.26 -19.28 12.19
C PHE A 742 -0.78 -20.71 12.10
N ASN A 743 -0.15 -21.66 12.82
CA ASN A 743 -0.45 -23.09 12.67
C ASN A 743 -1.66 -23.58 13.47
N ARG A 744 -2.06 -22.85 14.54
CA ARG A 744 -3.11 -23.30 15.46
C ARG A 744 -4.30 -22.35 15.53
N LEU A 745 -4.06 -21.06 15.37
CA LEU A 745 -5.07 -20.02 15.50
C LEU A 745 -5.52 -19.46 14.17
N GLU A 746 -4.96 -19.95 13.05
CA GLU A 746 -5.29 -19.50 11.68
C GLU A 746 -5.16 -17.98 11.49
N GLY A 747 -4.14 -17.38 12.15
CA GLY A 747 -3.81 -15.98 11.98
C GLY A 747 -3.38 -15.68 10.53
N TYR A 748 -3.76 -14.54 10.02
CA TYR A 748 -3.52 -14.15 8.63
C TYR A 748 -2.13 -13.52 8.43
N HIS A 749 -1.80 -12.53 9.27
CA HIS A 749 -0.60 -11.68 9.14
C HIS A 749 -0.20 -11.11 10.50
N VAL A 750 1.11 -10.91 10.69
CA VAL A 750 1.67 -10.17 11.82
C VAL A 750 2.92 -9.39 11.41
N GLN A 751 3.10 -8.22 11.98
CA GLN A 751 4.29 -7.37 11.84
C GLN A 751 4.67 -6.73 13.17
N TYR A 752 5.97 -6.37 13.31
CA TYR A 752 6.51 -5.91 14.58
C TYR A 752 7.21 -4.56 14.48
N ASN A 753 6.97 -3.70 15.47
CA ASN A 753 7.86 -2.60 15.84
C ASN A 753 8.81 -3.07 16.94
N VAL A 754 10.11 -3.08 16.68
CA VAL A 754 11.14 -3.40 17.68
C VAL A 754 11.82 -2.10 18.09
N VAL A 755 11.16 -1.35 18.95
CA VAL A 755 11.59 -0.01 19.41
C VAL A 755 10.97 0.29 20.76
N SER A 756 11.72 0.95 21.66
CA SER A 756 11.19 1.36 22.95
C SER A 756 10.45 2.70 22.88
N LYS A 757 9.51 2.91 23.78
CA LYS A 757 8.79 4.17 23.93
C LYS A 757 9.72 5.34 24.25
N GLU A 758 10.76 5.10 25.05
CA GLU A 758 11.77 6.08 25.42
C GLU A 758 12.55 6.55 24.18
N THR A 759 12.94 5.64 23.30
CA THR A 759 13.63 5.97 22.03
C THR A 759 12.75 6.83 21.14
N LEU A 760 11.46 6.52 21.02
CA LEU A 760 10.52 7.30 20.21
C LEU A 760 10.30 8.71 20.78
N ILE A 761 10.17 8.83 22.12
CA ILE A 761 10.04 10.13 22.79
C ILE A 761 11.31 10.96 22.63
N ASP A 762 12.50 10.34 22.72
CA ASP A 762 13.76 11.04 22.50
C ASP A 762 13.92 11.49 21.06
N ALA A 763 13.54 10.63 20.09
CA ALA A 763 13.55 10.97 18.67
C ALA A 763 12.59 12.12 18.30
N GLN A 764 11.43 12.20 18.96
CA GLN A 764 10.49 13.32 18.78
C GLN A 764 11.06 14.64 19.30
N LYS A 765 11.84 14.60 20.38
CA LYS A 765 12.48 15.79 21.01
C LYS A 765 13.80 16.18 20.33
N HIS A 766 14.54 15.21 19.83
CA HIS A 766 15.89 15.35 19.27
C HIS A 766 16.01 14.65 17.90
N PRO A 767 15.21 15.07 16.88
CA PRO A 767 15.16 14.42 15.58
C PRO A 767 16.52 14.34 14.87
N GLU A 768 17.40 15.29 15.12
CA GLU A 768 18.77 15.33 14.58
C GLU A 768 19.65 14.17 15.03
N LYS A 769 19.34 13.52 16.16
CA LYS A 769 20.07 12.36 16.69
C LYS A 769 19.55 11.02 16.16
N HIS A 770 18.36 11.02 15.56
CA HIS A 770 17.62 9.82 15.15
C HIS A 770 17.17 9.92 13.68
N LYS A 771 18.01 10.47 12.80
CA LYS A 771 17.69 10.72 11.39
C LYS A 771 17.31 9.44 10.63
N ASP A 772 17.89 8.31 11.01
CA ASP A 772 17.74 7.00 10.41
C ASP A 772 16.78 6.05 11.18
N LEU A 773 16.07 6.57 12.19
CA LEU A 773 15.11 5.78 12.93
C LEU A 773 13.91 5.45 12.04
N ILE A 774 13.73 4.16 11.76
CA ILE A 774 12.60 3.64 11.00
C ILE A 774 11.59 3.04 11.97
N VAL A 775 10.30 3.23 11.66
CA VAL A 775 9.19 2.63 12.41
C VAL A 775 8.19 1.98 11.47
N ARG A 776 7.53 0.93 11.94
CA ARG A 776 6.39 0.33 11.26
C ARG A 776 5.12 1.12 11.57
N VAL A 777 4.52 1.74 10.58
CA VAL A 777 3.27 2.51 10.76
C VAL A 777 2.09 1.55 10.78
N ALA A 778 1.61 1.10 9.64
CA ALA A 778 0.63 0.03 9.50
C ALA A 778 0.69 -0.52 8.07
N GLY A 779 1.32 -1.68 7.90
CA GLY A 779 1.55 -2.30 6.60
C GLY A 779 2.76 -1.74 5.83
N TYR A 780 3.42 -0.69 6.32
CA TYR A 780 4.62 -0.09 5.73
C TYR A 780 5.52 0.52 6.80
N SER A 781 6.78 0.74 6.45
CA SER A 781 7.77 1.42 7.28
C SER A 781 8.05 2.83 6.77
N ALA A 782 8.38 3.75 7.67
CA ALA A 782 8.77 5.12 7.36
C ALA A 782 9.86 5.59 8.33
N PHE A 783 10.62 6.61 7.94
CA PHE A 783 11.47 7.32 8.89
C PHE A 783 10.57 8.06 9.90
N PHE A 784 10.86 7.90 11.18
CA PHE A 784 10.03 8.48 12.25
C PHE A 784 9.93 10.01 12.15
N ASN A 785 11.03 10.66 11.78
CA ASN A 785 11.14 12.12 11.74
C ASN A 785 10.40 12.80 10.57
N VAL A 786 9.97 12.03 9.55
CA VAL A 786 9.17 12.60 8.44
C VAL A 786 7.67 12.52 8.70
N LEU A 787 7.27 11.79 9.74
CA LEU A 787 5.87 11.64 10.14
C LEU A 787 5.36 12.90 10.84
N SER A 788 4.07 13.21 10.65
CA SER A 788 3.40 14.24 11.43
C SER A 788 3.43 13.93 12.92
N LYS A 789 3.39 14.98 13.76
CA LYS A 789 3.36 14.79 15.23
C LYS A 789 2.24 13.87 15.67
N ALA A 790 1.04 13.96 15.09
CA ALA A 790 -0.09 13.12 15.44
C ALA A 790 0.17 11.62 15.14
N THR A 791 0.85 11.31 14.01
CA THR A 791 1.24 9.92 13.68
C THR A 791 2.38 9.43 14.59
N GLN A 792 3.33 10.28 14.94
CA GLN A 792 4.37 9.94 15.93
C GLN A 792 3.75 9.60 17.30
N ASP A 793 2.82 10.44 17.78
CA ASP A 793 2.11 10.23 19.05
C ASP A 793 1.30 8.93 19.05
N ASP A 794 0.66 8.57 17.91
CA ASP A 794 -0.01 7.29 17.72
C ASP A 794 0.94 6.10 17.93
N ILE A 795 2.11 6.12 17.27
CA ILE A 795 3.09 5.02 17.36
C ILE A 795 3.69 4.94 18.78
N ILE A 796 3.96 6.08 19.42
CA ILE A 796 4.42 6.13 20.81
C ILE A 796 3.38 5.50 21.74
N GLY A 797 2.09 5.75 21.49
CA GLY A 797 0.97 5.29 22.32
C GLY A 797 0.67 3.79 22.23
N ARG A 798 1.21 3.05 21.23
CA ARG A 798 0.94 1.61 21.07
C ARG A 798 1.49 0.78 22.21
N THR A 799 0.77 -0.28 22.59
CA THR A 799 1.14 -1.16 23.71
C THR A 799 2.48 -1.86 23.46
N GLU A 800 3.39 -1.80 24.43
CA GLU A 800 4.60 -2.61 24.43
C GLU A 800 4.30 -3.99 25.04
N GLN A 801 4.47 -5.03 24.25
CA GLN A 801 4.22 -6.40 24.66
C GLN A 801 5.40 -6.98 25.44
N SER A 802 5.11 -7.82 26.44
CA SER A 802 6.07 -8.64 27.19
C SER A 802 5.90 -10.11 26.81
N LEU A 803 7.01 -10.89 26.73
CA LEU A 803 7.02 -12.29 26.32
C LEU A 803 7.18 -13.25 27.53
#